data_707b10b410f784b1760af42a4e23a4ee
#
_entry.id   707b10b410f784b1760af42a4e23a4ee
#
_cell.length_a   1.000
_cell.length_b   1.000
_cell.length_c   1.000
_cell.angle_alpha   90.00
_cell.angle_beta   90.00
_cell.angle_gamma   90.00
#
_symmetry.space_group_name_H-M   'P 1'
#
loop_
_entity.id
_entity.type
_entity.pdbx_description
1 polymer ?
#
loop_
_entity_poly.entity_id
_entity_poly.type
_entity_poly.pdbx_seq_one_letter_code
_entity_poly.pdbx_strand_id
1 'polypeptide(L)'
;MNTLQKTAGAILSLSLLCGMQVYAFLDYPSLRGQIIEQSDICQGVVKDANGESIIGASVLVKGTTNGSITGLDGDFSLRNVKKGDIIVVSYVGYQSQEIAWTGEPLNIVLKEDAEVLDEVVVIGYGAVRKADMAGSVAVLDNKNFKDQPITQVADALQGRVSGVHVENSGVPGGSVKIRIRGANSISKSNDPLYVVDGIVRESGLDGINPEDIRSMQVLKDASSTAIYGSRGSNGVVLITTKSGKAGVREIMFDASVGVSNVYKRYDILGAYDYTLALKEVKGIDFSNEEMQSYQNGTAGIDWQDEIFRTGITQNYKLALSNGSEKTQYYISANYMSQEGVVIESKNERYQAKANLSSQLTDWLHITADINASHGVRRGGSFASGKDNPIWIALNYSPTMTMMAENGNYNTDTYNSIASNPVGILKLQSGETMTNVFNGRVDLRLDIMKGLTFTTTNGVDYYDGKSYSFSSKRVGTKSGMGNNDTYRLMLQSSNNLTYTGSWNDHHLTATAVYEVTSSETRTMGITGNNLLTEGVGWWNVGMASSRDANNGYEQWALMSGVARVMYNFKDRYMLTGTFRADGSSRFAKKKWGYFPSIAAAWTLSNEDFMKDVSSVQDIKLRASYGIVGSQAISPYATMGLMSATAYNFGTNSNFTGYWANDIATPELTWEKTKQFDLGLEFSLFDRRLNFSVDYFYKRTTDALLKRSIPGYVGGNSFWVNDGEISNRGIDLSVTARIMQNDRFQWTSTLNGTYLKNRVERLSGGENDFINGSSPAAGMVDYATIIKPGEAIGTFWGYEWTGLDEKGHDTYTDVDGNQMIDGGDRKVIGKANPDFTLGWNNSLSYKNWDLNLFFNGSFGAKRLNLVRYTMASAEGNSRFVTLADAYLKGFDKIGSSATYPSLTEGGNNLQPVSTKWLENADFLRLENISLSYTFPKKTTGFADLRLTFSCQNLFTITGYKGMDPAGTTFSNSSVDVDAGIDMGAYPSPRTFTFGLRMNF
;
A
#
# COMPACT_ATOMS: atom_id res chain seq x y z
N MET A 1 -35.28 2.64 12.15
CA MET A 1 -35.28 1.18 12.05
C MET A 1 -36.48 0.59 11.26
N ASN A 2 -37.35 1.38 10.68
CA ASN A 2 -38.54 0.86 9.98
C ASN A 2 -38.54 0.98 8.45
N THR A 3 -37.48 1.54 7.85
CA THR A 3 -37.42 1.71 6.38
C THR A 3 -36.45 0.70 5.73
N LEU A 4 -35.48 0.20 6.45
CA LEU A 4 -34.55 -0.81 5.93
C LEU A 4 -35.09 -2.26 5.96
N GLN A 5 -36.06 -2.55 6.83
CA GLN A 5 -36.70 -3.86 6.85
C GLN A 5 -37.74 -4.04 5.74
N LYS A 6 -38.24 -2.97 5.14
CA LYS A 6 -39.19 -3.05 4.01
C LYS A 6 -38.51 -3.21 2.65
N THR A 7 -37.26 -2.78 2.51
CA THR A 7 -36.48 -2.98 1.26
C THR A 7 -35.81 -4.35 1.20
N ALA A 8 -35.48 -4.95 2.32
CA ALA A 8 -34.92 -6.31 2.35
C ALA A 8 -35.98 -7.39 2.05
N GLY A 9 -37.25 -7.13 2.37
CA GLY A 9 -38.36 -8.02 2.07
C GLY A 9 -38.79 -8.05 0.59
N ALA A 10 -38.48 -7.00 -0.17
CA ALA A 10 -38.84 -6.92 -1.59
C ALA A 10 -37.81 -7.59 -2.52
N ILE A 11 -36.57 -7.82 -2.06
CA ILE A 11 -35.51 -8.47 -2.84
C ILE A 11 -35.57 -10.01 -2.67
N LEU A 12 -36.09 -10.51 -1.58
CA LEU A 12 -36.25 -11.95 -1.33
C LEU A 12 -37.50 -12.59 -1.95
N SER A 13 -38.47 -11.79 -2.43
CA SER A 13 -39.73 -12.29 -3.03
C SER A 13 -39.68 -12.38 -4.56
N LEU A 14 -38.55 -12.00 -5.22
CA LEU A 14 -38.44 -12.11 -6.69
C LEU A 14 -37.65 -13.33 -7.16
N SER A 15 -37.21 -14.21 -6.28
CA SER A 15 -36.39 -15.39 -6.60
C SER A 15 -37.13 -16.73 -6.58
N LEU A 16 -38.47 -16.72 -6.51
CA LEU A 16 -39.28 -17.95 -6.33
C LEU A 16 -40.40 -18.13 -7.37
N LEU A 17 -40.23 -17.60 -8.59
CA LEU A 17 -41.23 -17.84 -9.68
C LEU A 17 -40.55 -17.99 -11.04
N CYS A 18 -39.77 -19.06 -11.21
CA CYS A 18 -39.49 -19.66 -12.52
C CYS A 18 -39.06 -21.11 -12.32
N GLY A 19 -40.04 -21.92 -12.02
CA GLY A 19 -39.89 -23.37 -12.02
C GLY A 19 -40.84 -23.97 -13.06
N MET A 20 -40.30 -24.83 -13.89
CA MET A 20 -40.94 -25.88 -14.69
C MET A 20 -41.69 -25.49 -15.97
N GLN A 21 -41.17 -25.92 -17.09
CA GLN A 21 -41.74 -27.09 -17.76
C GLN A 21 -40.81 -27.61 -18.87
N VAL A 22 -40.31 -28.81 -18.66
CA VAL A 22 -39.70 -29.67 -19.69
C VAL A 22 -40.85 -30.49 -20.30
N TYR A 23 -41.06 -30.40 -21.60
CA TYR A 23 -41.76 -31.43 -22.36
C TYR A 23 -40.83 -31.97 -23.46
N ALA A 24 -40.57 -33.25 -23.33
CA ALA A 24 -39.93 -34.05 -24.35
C ALA A 24 -40.93 -34.33 -25.45
N PHE A 25 -40.51 -34.21 -26.71
CA PHE A 25 -41.15 -34.90 -27.82
C PHE A 25 -40.05 -35.59 -28.63
N LEU A 26 -40.06 -36.90 -28.52
CA LEU A 26 -39.49 -37.82 -29.49
C LEU A 26 -40.47 -37.99 -30.68
N ASP A 27 -40.03 -37.72 -31.90
CA ASP A 27 -40.53 -38.45 -33.05
C ASP A 27 -39.44 -38.52 -34.13
N TYR A 28 -39.13 -39.74 -34.49
CA TYR A 28 -38.34 -40.09 -35.68
C TYR A 28 -39.27 -40.34 -36.84
N PRO A 29 -38.94 -39.92 -38.06
CA PRO A 29 -39.15 -40.73 -39.22
C PRO A 29 -37.86 -41.12 -39.94
N SER A 30 -37.72 -42.38 -40.07
CA SER A 30 -36.81 -43.04 -41.00
C SER A 30 -36.98 -42.57 -42.44
N LEU A 31 -35.92 -42.12 -43.13
CA LEU A 31 -35.88 -42.04 -44.56
C LEU A 31 -34.54 -42.62 -45.10
N ARG A 32 -34.73 -43.46 -46.00
CA ARG A 32 -33.75 -44.25 -46.76
C ARG A 32 -32.67 -43.42 -47.48
N GLY A 33 -31.57 -44.07 -47.68
CA GLY A 33 -30.36 -43.63 -48.29
C GLY A 33 -30.42 -42.84 -49.58
N GLN A 34 -29.64 -41.82 -49.61
CA GLN A 34 -28.94 -41.38 -50.80
C GLN A 34 -27.44 -41.52 -50.56
N ILE A 35 -26.77 -42.19 -51.51
CA ILE A 35 -25.33 -42.19 -51.62
C ILE A 35 -24.90 -40.75 -51.81
N ILE A 36 -24.33 -40.14 -50.79
CA ILE A 36 -23.64 -38.87 -50.88
C ILE A 36 -22.19 -39.15 -51.17
N GLU A 37 -21.71 -38.59 -52.25
CA GLU A 37 -20.29 -38.51 -52.59
C GLU A 37 -19.50 -38.13 -51.33
N GLN A 38 -18.36 -38.80 -51.19
CA GLN A 38 -17.41 -38.60 -50.10
C GLN A 38 -17.08 -37.09 -50.00
N SER A 39 -17.76 -36.35 -49.13
CA SER A 39 -17.42 -34.97 -48.84
C SER A 39 -16.09 -35.01 -48.07
N ASP A 40 -15.08 -34.33 -48.59
CA ASP A 40 -13.78 -34.23 -48.02
C ASP A 40 -13.89 -33.56 -46.63
N ILE A 41 -13.78 -34.34 -45.58
CA ILE A 41 -13.82 -33.88 -44.18
C ILE A 41 -12.38 -33.84 -43.67
N CYS A 42 -11.88 -32.65 -43.42
CA CYS A 42 -10.60 -32.46 -42.75
C CYS A 42 -10.80 -32.61 -41.23
N GLN A 43 -10.18 -33.62 -40.66
CA GLN A 43 -10.19 -33.88 -39.23
C GLN A 43 -8.78 -33.82 -38.66
N GLY A 44 -8.65 -33.53 -37.37
CA GLY A 44 -7.34 -33.51 -36.72
C GLY A 44 -7.42 -33.24 -35.26
N VAL A 45 -6.25 -33.17 -34.62
CA VAL A 45 -6.07 -32.85 -33.21
C VAL A 45 -5.01 -31.76 -33.10
N VAL A 46 -5.29 -30.76 -32.27
CA VAL A 46 -4.37 -29.68 -31.95
C VAL A 46 -3.84 -29.89 -30.55
N LYS A 47 -2.52 -29.94 -30.42
CA LYS A 47 -1.81 -30.12 -29.14
C LYS A 47 -0.77 -29.04 -28.95
N ASP A 48 -0.31 -28.83 -27.73
CA ASP A 48 0.86 -28.02 -27.42
C ASP A 48 2.16 -28.83 -27.56
N ALA A 49 3.31 -28.16 -27.33
CA ALA A 49 4.64 -28.80 -27.40
C ALA A 49 4.85 -29.90 -26.34
N ASN A 50 4.04 -29.88 -25.25
CA ASN A 50 4.07 -30.89 -24.19
C ASN A 50 3.15 -32.08 -24.45
N GLY A 51 2.39 -32.02 -25.58
CA GLY A 51 1.42 -33.04 -25.95
C GLY A 51 0.05 -32.91 -25.30
N GLU A 52 -0.21 -31.81 -24.60
CA GLU A 52 -1.52 -31.49 -24.05
C GLU A 52 -2.47 -30.97 -25.13
N SER A 53 -3.74 -31.36 -25.06
CA SER A 53 -4.74 -30.98 -26.05
C SER A 53 -5.12 -29.52 -25.88
N ILE A 54 -5.08 -28.75 -26.97
CA ILE A 54 -5.47 -27.33 -26.96
C ILE A 54 -6.98 -27.23 -27.23
N ILE A 55 -7.74 -26.89 -26.20
CA ILE A 55 -9.19 -26.73 -26.26
C ILE A 55 -9.51 -25.30 -26.72
N GLY A 56 -10.43 -25.15 -27.68
CA GLY A 56 -10.88 -23.83 -28.13
C GLY A 56 -9.95 -23.15 -29.14
N ALA A 57 -8.97 -23.87 -29.72
CA ALA A 57 -8.20 -23.36 -30.84
C ALA A 57 -9.09 -23.15 -32.06
N SER A 58 -8.94 -22.03 -32.73
CA SER A 58 -9.63 -21.71 -33.98
C SER A 58 -8.95 -22.43 -35.16
N VAL A 59 -9.67 -23.22 -35.91
CA VAL A 59 -9.23 -23.94 -37.12
C VAL A 59 -10.05 -23.44 -38.29
N LEU A 60 -9.43 -22.77 -39.26
CA LEU A 60 -10.10 -22.08 -40.37
C LEU A 60 -9.48 -22.44 -41.71
N VAL A 61 -10.28 -22.60 -42.73
CA VAL A 61 -9.79 -22.70 -44.13
C VAL A 61 -9.41 -21.29 -44.59
N LYS A 62 -8.15 -21.07 -44.97
CA LYS A 62 -7.60 -19.76 -45.33
C LYS A 62 -8.42 -19.07 -46.42
N GLY A 63 -8.83 -17.80 -46.13
CA GLY A 63 -9.60 -17.02 -47.09
C GLY A 63 -11.09 -17.34 -47.16
N THR A 64 -11.62 -18.17 -46.26
CA THR A 64 -13.04 -18.52 -46.18
C THR A 64 -13.60 -18.30 -44.77
N THR A 65 -14.92 -18.41 -44.61
CA THR A 65 -15.59 -18.44 -43.31
C THR A 65 -15.80 -19.86 -42.76
N ASN A 66 -15.22 -20.89 -43.44
CA ASN A 66 -15.35 -22.28 -43.03
C ASN A 66 -14.36 -22.59 -41.93
N GLY A 67 -14.83 -22.69 -40.69
CA GLY A 67 -14.01 -22.89 -39.49
C GLY A 67 -14.70 -23.72 -38.42
N SER A 68 -13.89 -24.25 -37.52
CA SER A 68 -14.29 -24.99 -36.32
C SER A 68 -13.42 -24.60 -35.16
N ILE A 69 -13.88 -24.88 -33.94
CA ILE A 69 -13.13 -24.72 -32.69
C ILE A 69 -12.80 -26.12 -32.18
N THR A 70 -11.58 -26.31 -31.66
CA THR A 70 -11.18 -27.61 -31.11
C THR A 70 -11.96 -27.99 -29.86
N GLY A 71 -12.37 -29.26 -29.76
CA GLY A 71 -13.07 -29.85 -28.62
C GLY A 71 -12.18 -30.12 -27.40
N LEU A 72 -12.72 -30.85 -26.41
CA LEU A 72 -12.03 -31.17 -25.14
C LEU A 72 -10.74 -31.99 -25.32
N ASP A 73 -10.68 -32.82 -26.33
CA ASP A 73 -9.49 -33.61 -26.66
C ASP A 73 -8.58 -32.96 -27.72
N GLY A 74 -8.83 -31.65 -28.00
CA GLY A 74 -8.13 -30.89 -29.03
C GLY A 74 -8.57 -31.23 -30.43
N ASP A 75 -9.60 -32.05 -30.60
CA ASP A 75 -10.12 -32.55 -31.87
C ASP A 75 -10.91 -31.48 -32.61
N PHE A 76 -10.84 -31.52 -33.96
CA PHE A 76 -11.63 -30.67 -34.84
C PHE A 76 -12.10 -31.41 -36.07
N SER A 77 -13.16 -30.90 -36.69
CA SER A 77 -13.69 -31.41 -37.94
C SER A 77 -14.21 -30.27 -38.82
N LEU A 78 -13.65 -30.12 -40.02
CA LEU A 78 -14.07 -29.15 -41.03
C LEU A 78 -14.69 -29.90 -42.22
N ARG A 79 -15.88 -29.52 -42.65
CA ARG A 79 -16.54 -30.09 -43.83
C ARG A 79 -16.27 -29.23 -45.05
N ASN A 80 -16.36 -29.82 -46.23
CA ASN A 80 -16.17 -29.13 -47.51
C ASN A 80 -14.76 -28.51 -47.64
N VAL A 81 -13.74 -29.23 -47.26
CA VAL A 81 -12.33 -28.87 -47.43
C VAL A 81 -11.76 -29.67 -48.59
N LYS A 82 -11.04 -29.07 -49.52
CA LYS A 82 -10.41 -29.73 -50.65
C LYS A 82 -8.96 -30.02 -50.36
N LYS A 83 -8.47 -31.12 -50.89
CA LYS A 83 -7.05 -31.43 -50.82
C LYS A 83 -6.21 -30.32 -51.45
N GLY A 84 -5.27 -29.75 -50.68
CA GLY A 84 -4.48 -28.58 -51.04
C GLY A 84 -4.94 -27.28 -50.40
N ASP A 85 -6.13 -27.23 -49.74
CA ASP A 85 -6.56 -26.07 -48.98
C ASP A 85 -5.63 -25.86 -47.79
N ILE A 86 -5.35 -24.61 -47.50
CA ILE A 86 -4.52 -24.21 -46.34
C ILE A 86 -5.40 -24.08 -45.11
N ILE A 87 -5.13 -24.87 -44.09
CA ILE A 87 -5.78 -24.80 -42.80
C ILE A 87 -4.94 -23.89 -41.89
N VAL A 88 -5.54 -22.84 -41.39
CA VAL A 88 -4.96 -21.90 -40.41
C VAL A 88 -5.45 -22.30 -39.05
N VAL A 89 -4.51 -22.62 -38.14
CA VAL A 89 -4.82 -22.93 -36.76
C VAL A 89 -4.21 -21.86 -35.89
N SER A 90 -5.04 -21.23 -35.06
CA SER A 90 -4.62 -20.20 -34.15
C SER A 90 -5.24 -20.39 -32.77
N TYR A 91 -4.47 -20.10 -31.77
CA TYR A 91 -4.93 -20.07 -30.35
C TYR A 91 -4.21 -18.97 -29.60
N VAL A 92 -4.88 -18.37 -28.63
CA VAL A 92 -4.33 -17.29 -27.83
C VAL A 92 -3.12 -17.80 -27.05
N GLY A 93 -1.96 -17.19 -27.27
CA GLY A 93 -0.70 -17.60 -26.61
C GLY A 93 0.12 -18.59 -27.42
N TYR A 94 -0.27 -18.92 -28.66
CA TYR A 94 0.44 -19.85 -29.53
C TYR A 94 0.67 -19.23 -30.91
N GLN A 95 1.77 -19.62 -31.57
CA GLN A 95 2.06 -19.22 -32.93
C GLN A 95 1.05 -19.84 -33.87
N SER A 96 0.41 -19.04 -34.71
CA SER A 96 -0.49 -19.53 -35.72
C SER A 96 0.26 -20.37 -36.74
N GLN A 97 -0.28 -21.54 -37.09
CA GLN A 97 0.28 -22.43 -38.13
C GLN A 97 -0.62 -22.47 -39.34
N GLU A 98 0.00 -22.47 -40.52
CA GLU A 98 -0.64 -22.72 -41.81
C GLU A 98 -0.19 -24.07 -42.34
N ILE A 99 -1.14 -24.97 -42.56
CA ILE A 99 -0.86 -26.34 -43.01
C ILE A 99 -1.70 -26.64 -44.24
N ALA A 100 -1.07 -27.06 -45.34
CA ALA A 100 -1.79 -27.55 -46.49
C ALA A 100 -2.38 -28.95 -46.21
N TRP A 101 -3.69 -29.12 -46.33
CA TRP A 101 -4.32 -30.40 -46.07
C TRP A 101 -4.04 -31.41 -47.21
N THR A 102 -3.52 -32.54 -46.84
CA THR A 102 -3.12 -33.59 -47.78
C THR A 102 -4.19 -34.66 -47.99
N GLY A 103 -5.34 -34.55 -47.31
CA GLY A 103 -6.40 -35.57 -47.33
C GLY A 103 -6.35 -36.53 -46.14
N GLU A 104 -5.31 -36.44 -45.28
CA GLU A 104 -5.13 -37.28 -44.10
C GLU A 104 -5.48 -36.48 -42.82
N PRO A 105 -5.82 -37.15 -41.70
CA PRO A 105 -6.04 -36.47 -40.44
C PRO A 105 -4.80 -35.68 -39.99
N LEU A 106 -5.02 -34.43 -39.52
CA LEU A 106 -3.95 -33.55 -39.12
C LEU A 106 -3.62 -33.69 -37.60
N ASN A 107 -2.33 -33.85 -37.31
CA ASN A 107 -1.83 -33.77 -35.95
C ASN A 107 -1.00 -32.50 -35.82
N ILE A 108 -1.58 -31.45 -35.22
CA ILE A 108 -1.03 -30.09 -35.21
C ILE A 108 -0.45 -29.81 -33.83
N VAL A 109 0.82 -29.47 -33.78
CA VAL A 109 1.49 -29.08 -32.55
C VAL A 109 1.75 -27.58 -32.63
N LEU A 110 0.98 -26.80 -31.90
CA LEU A 110 1.23 -25.36 -31.77
C LEU A 110 2.37 -25.11 -30.80
N LYS A 111 3.29 -24.27 -31.21
CA LYS A 111 4.34 -23.79 -30.32
C LYS A 111 3.82 -22.57 -29.55
N GLU A 112 4.11 -22.51 -28.26
CA GLU A 112 3.82 -21.29 -27.48
C GLU A 112 4.46 -20.10 -28.20
N ASP A 113 3.67 -19.06 -28.36
CA ASP A 113 4.18 -17.82 -28.91
C ASP A 113 5.03 -17.16 -27.83
N ALA A 114 6.34 -17.25 -28.00
CA ALA A 114 7.29 -16.51 -27.17
C ALA A 114 7.27 -15.00 -27.50
N GLU A 115 6.57 -14.58 -28.56
CA GLU A 115 6.19 -13.20 -28.70
C GLU A 115 5.21 -12.90 -27.57
N VAL A 116 5.67 -12.05 -26.64
CA VAL A 116 4.87 -11.44 -25.59
C VAL A 116 3.58 -10.99 -26.28
N LEU A 117 2.45 -11.65 -25.96
CA LEU A 117 1.12 -11.12 -26.22
C LEU A 117 1.22 -9.64 -25.93
N ASP A 118 0.86 -8.79 -26.89
CA ASP A 118 0.88 -7.33 -26.74
C ASP A 118 0.25 -7.00 -25.38
N GLU A 119 1.11 -6.77 -24.39
CA GLU A 119 0.70 -6.57 -22.99
C GLU A 119 -0.17 -5.33 -22.98
N VAL A 120 -1.47 -5.55 -22.86
CA VAL A 120 -2.45 -4.47 -22.85
C VAL A 120 -2.45 -3.84 -21.46
N VAL A 121 -2.10 -2.59 -21.41
CA VAL A 121 -2.04 -1.80 -20.20
C VAL A 121 -3.26 -0.90 -20.14
N VAL A 122 -3.98 -0.95 -19.02
CA VAL A 122 -5.08 -0.03 -18.77
C VAL A 122 -4.49 1.32 -18.35
N ILE A 123 -4.75 2.37 -19.13
CA ILE A 123 -4.32 3.74 -18.80
C ILE A 123 -5.54 4.64 -18.83
N GLY A 124 -5.92 5.10 -17.64
CA GLY A 124 -7.06 6.00 -17.50
C GLY A 124 -8.35 5.34 -18.02
N TYR A 125 -8.89 5.92 -19.08
CA TYR A 125 -10.20 5.53 -19.64
C TYR A 125 -10.10 4.58 -20.83
N GLY A 126 -8.94 3.95 -21.06
CA GLY A 126 -8.75 3.04 -22.18
C GLY A 126 -7.66 2.00 -21.91
N ALA A 127 -7.69 0.94 -22.71
CA ALA A 127 -6.65 -0.08 -22.74
C ALA A 127 -5.78 0.16 -23.99
N VAL A 128 -4.45 0.19 -23.79
CA VAL A 128 -3.47 0.49 -24.85
C VAL A 128 -2.40 -0.59 -24.83
N ARG A 129 -1.86 -0.95 -26.01
CA ARG A 129 -0.71 -1.87 -26.05
C ARG A 129 0.48 -1.21 -25.36
N LYS A 130 1.19 -1.94 -24.53
CA LYS A 130 2.41 -1.46 -23.86
C LYS A 130 3.44 -0.93 -24.87
N ALA A 131 3.50 -1.56 -26.04
CA ALA A 131 4.33 -1.13 -27.15
C ALA A 131 4.03 0.32 -27.59
N ASP A 132 2.77 0.77 -27.55
CA ASP A 132 2.33 2.09 -28.00
C ASP A 132 2.53 3.19 -26.92
N MET A 133 2.99 2.82 -25.73
CA MET A 133 3.12 3.77 -24.63
C MET A 133 4.40 4.60 -24.73
N ALA A 134 4.29 5.91 -24.61
CA ALA A 134 5.41 6.83 -24.51
C ALA A 134 5.76 7.21 -23.04
N GLY A 135 4.91 6.88 -22.07
CA GLY A 135 5.10 7.18 -20.64
C GLY A 135 5.76 6.05 -19.85
N SER A 136 6.25 6.38 -18.62
CA SER A 136 6.83 5.40 -17.68
C SER A 136 5.72 4.74 -16.87
N VAL A 137 5.45 3.47 -17.14
CA VAL A 137 4.44 2.65 -16.44
C VAL A 137 5.06 1.33 -16.04
N ALA A 138 4.98 1.00 -14.76
CA ALA A 138 5.35 -0.33 -14.27
C ALA A 138 4.09 -1.18 -14.12
N VAL A 139 4.16 -2.42 -14.59
CA VAL A 139 3.07 -3.40 -14.52
C VAL A 139 3.49 -4.54 -13.62
N LEU A 140 2.63 -4.89 -12.68
CA LEU A 140 2.81 -6.01 -11.77
C LEU A 140 1.61 -6.95 -11.89
N ASP A 141 1.84 -8.11 -12.47
CA ASP A 141 0.85 -9.17 -12.59
C ASP A 141 0.71 -9.98 -11.30
N ASN A 142 -0.47 -10.56 -11.08
CA ASN A 142 -0.75 -11.48 -9.98
C ASN A 142 0.27 -12.63 -9.88
N LYS A 143 0.82 -13.09 -10.99
CA LYS A 143 1.84 -14.15 -11.05
C LYS A 143 3.07 -13.84 -10.18
N ASN A 144 3.38 -12.56 -9.99
CA ASN A 144 4.56 -12.10 -9.25
C ASN A 144 4.39 -12.18 -7.72
N PHE A 145 3.16 -12.34 -7.21
CA PHE A 145 2.87 -12.37 -5.77
C PHE A 145 1.84 -13.44 -5.34
N LYS A 146 1.31 -14.25 -6.27
CA LYS A 146 0.23 -15.23 -6.00
C LYS A 146 0.54 -16.30 -4.94
N ASP A 147 1.82 -16.61 -4.71
CA ASP A 147 2.27 -17.63 -3.76
C ASP A 147 2.81 -17.01 -2.46
N GLN A 148 2.52 -15.73 -2.24
CA GLN A 148 2.94 -15.00 -1.04
C GLN A 148 1.73 -14.72 -0.16
N PRO A 149 1.84 -14.89 1.16
CA PRO A 149 0.75 -14.64 2.09
C PRO A 149 0.60 -13.13 2.37
N ILE A 150 0.19 -12.38 1.34
CA ILE A 150 0.00 -10.93 1.41
C ILE A 150 -1.35 -10.63 2.06
N THR A 151 -1.34 -9.87 3.15
CA THR A 151 -2.57 -9.47 3.85
C THR A 151 -3.10 -8.12 3.40
N GLN A 152 -2.22 -7.25 2.86
CA GLN A 152 -2.54 -5.92 2.35
C GLN A 152 -2.04 -5.75 0.91
N VAL A 153 -2.82 -5.04 0.09
CA VAL A 153 -2.48 -4.83 -1.34
C VAL A 153 -1.15 -4.09 -1.52
N ALA A 154 -0.85 -3.15 -0.64
CA ALA A 154 0.37 -2.35 -0.70
C ALA A 154 1.65 -3.20 -0.56
N ASP A 155 1.61 -4.29 0.21
CA ASP A 155 2.76 -5.20 0.40
C ASP A 155 3.20 -5.85 -0.93
N ALA A 156 2.26 -6.00 -1.88
CA ALA A 156 2.57 -6.53 -3.21
C ALA A 156 3.47 -5.60 -4.03
N LEU A 157 3.47 -4.29 -3.75
CA LEU A 157 4.28 -3.30 -4.48
C LEU A 157 5.70 -3.15 -3.94
N GLN A 158 5.92 -3.51 -2.67
CA GLN A 158 7.19 -3.29 -1.99
C GLN A 158 8.37 -3.97 -2.71
N GLY A 159 9.37 -3.17 -3.14
CA GLY A 159 10.57 -3.65 -3.83
C GLY A 159 10.34 -4.30 -5.21
N ARG A 160 9.08 -4.51 -5.65
CA ARG A 160 8.77 -5.11 -6.95
C ARG A 160 8.61 -4.09 -8.07
N VAL A 161 8.42 -2.84 -7.70
CA VAL A 161 8.30 -1.73 -8.65
C VAL A 161 9.34 -0.69 -8.31
N SER A 162 10.22 -0.37 -9.26
CA SER A 162 11.20 0.70 -9.09
C SER A 162 10.48 2.05 -8.93
N GLY A 163 11.02 2.95 -8.12
CA GLY A 163 10.39 4.24 -7.81
C GLY A 163 9.31 4.19 -6.76
N VAL A 164 9.00 3.00 -6.20
CA VAL A 164 7.97 2.83 -5.17
C VAL A 164 8.61 2.41 -3.85
N HIS A 165 8.35 3.20 -2.83
CA HIS A 165 8.73 2.90 -1.44
C HIS A 165 7.47 2.65 -0.62
N VAL A 166 7.48 1.57 0.16
CA VAL A 166 6.35 1.14 1.00
C VAL A 166 6.82 1.04 2.45
N GLU A 167 6.11 1.70 3.36
CA GLU A 167 6.31 1.59 4.80
C GLU A 167 5.06 0.97 5.43
N ASN A 168 5.22 -0.19 6.07
CA ASN A 168 4.15 -0.88 6.78
C ASN A 168 4.32 -0.69 8.29
N SER A 169 3.21 -0.35 8.98
CA SER A 169 3.22 -0.19 10.44
C SER A 169 3.46 -1.48 11.23
N GLY A 170 3.35 -2.65 10.59
CA GLY A 170 3.45 -3.96 11.23
C GLY A 170 2.21 -4.37 12.05
N VAL A 171 1.37 -3.43 12.43
CA VAL A 171 0.14 -3.67 13.20
C VAL A 171 -0.89 -4.42 12.33
N PRO A 172 -1.56 -5.46 12.83
CA PRO A 172 -2.63 -6.13 12.09
C PRO A 172 -3.70 -5.15 11.59
N GLY A 173 -3.92 -5.11 10.27
CA GLY A 173 -4.84 -4.15 9.64
C GLY A 173 -4.43 -2.68 9.80
N GLY A 174 -3.16 -2.42 10.12
CA GLY A 174 -2.62 -1.06 10.26
C GLY A 174 -2.43 -0.35 8.93
N SER A 175 -2.08 0.94 9.00
CA SER A 175 -1.85 1.75 7.81
C SER A 175 -0.56 1.36 7.08
N VAL A 176 -0.58 1.49 5.77
CA VAL A 176 0.58 1.38 4.91
C VAL A 176 0.75 2.67 4.12
N LYS A 177 1.96 3.21 4.11
CA LYS A 177 2.31 4.37 3.29
C LYS A 177 2.96 3.92 2.00
N ILE A 178 2.56 4.51 0.89
CA ILE A 178 3.20 4.33 -0.42
C ILE A 178 3.72 5.67 -0.89
N ARG A 179 4.97 5.70 -1.33
CA ARG A 179 5.60 6.89 -1.93
C ARG A 179 6.10 6.53 -3.31
N ILE A 180 5.73 7.35 -4.32
CA ILE A 180 6.18 7.18 -5.70
C ILE A 180 7.10 8.34 -6.05
N ARG A 181 8.41 8.03 -6.22
CA ARG A 181 9.45 9.01 -6.53
C ARG A 181 9.51 10.17 -5.55
N GLY A 182 9.39 9.85 -4.24
CA GLY A 182 9.56 10.78 -3.13
C GLY A 182 8.33 11.58 -2.74
N ALA A 183 8.51 12.43 -1.72
CA ALA A 183 7.49 13.33 -1.20
C ALA A 183 7.45 14.63 -2.01
N ASN A 184 6.24 15.11 -2.33
CA ASN A 184 6.02 16.32 -3.11
C ASN A 184 5.39 17.46 -2.28
N SER A 185 4.80 17.12 -1.12
CA SER A 185 4.11 18.08 -0.26
C SER A 185 4.65 18.03 1.17
N ILE A 186 4.70 19.18 1.82
CA ILE A 186 5.16 19.36 3.20
C ILE A 186 4.01 19.20 4.20
N SER A 187 2.86 19.78 3.91
CA SER A 187 1.74 19.87 4.87
C SER A 187 0.58 18.93 4.52
N LYS A 188 0.69 18.15 3.45
CA LYS A 188 -0.39 17.30 2.94
C LYS A 188 0.08 15.88 2.64
N SER A 189 -0.90 14.98 2.43
CA SER A 189 -0.61 13.60 2.09
C SER A 189 0.24 13.48 0.83
N ASN A 190 1.27 12.66 0.91
CA ASN A 190 2.11 12.25 -0.20
C ASN A 190 1.71 10.88 -0.77
N ASP A 191 0.55 10.32 -0.35
CA ASP A 191 0.05 9.04 -0.85
C ASP A 191 -0.36 9.16 -2.31
N PRO A 192 -0.14 8.12 -3.12
CA PRO A 192 -0.58 8.11 -4.51
C PRO A 192 -2.11 8.04 -4.61
N LEU A 193 -2.62 8.38 -5.76
CA LEU A 193 -4.02 8.16 -6.09
C LEU A 193 -4.26 6.66 -6.34
N TYR A 194 -5.28 6.10 -5.71
CA TYR A 194 -5.71 4.73 -5.96
C TYR A 194 -6.93 4.73 -6.88
N VAL A 195 -6.82 3.95 -7.96
CA VAL A 195 -7.90 3.75 -8.92
C VAL A 195 -8.14 2.26 -9.06
N VAL A 196 -9.34 1.81 -8.74
CA VAL A 196 -9.70 0.39 -8.81
C VAL A 196 -10.78 0.21 -9.86
N ASP A 197 -10.48 -0.57 -10.87
CA ASP A 197 -11.37 -0.83 -12.01
C ASP A 197 -11.93 0.47 -12.64
N GLY A 198 -11.11 1.55 -12.68
CA GLY A 198 -11.47 2.84 -13.27
C GLY A 198 -12.13 3.84 -12.31
N ILE A 199 -12.45 3.46 -11.08
CA ILE A 199 -13.02 4.37 -10.07
C ILE A 199 -11.94 4.80 -9.09
N VAL A 200 -11.84 6.11 -8.87
CA VAL A 200 -10.97 6.69 -7.84
C VAL A 200 -11.52 6.34 -6.46
N ARG A 201 -10.63 5.99 -5.53
CA ARG A 201 -11.00 5.61 -4.17
C ARG A 201 -10.40 6.55 -3.13
N GLU A 202 -11.24 7.20 -2.36
CA GLU A 202 -10.81 7.92 -1.14
C GLU A 202 -10.63 6.99 0.06
N SER A 203 -11.26 5.82 0.03
CA SER A 203 -11.03 4.74 1.00
C SER A 203 -9.68 4.05 0.82
N GLY A 204 -8.88 4.48 -0.16
CA GLY A 204 -7.58 3.92 -0.45
C GLY A 204 -7.66 2.47 -0.92
N LEU A 205 -6.86 1.61 -0.31
CA LEU A 205 -6.81 0.17 -0.59
C LEU A 205 -7.67 -0.67 0.36
N ASP A 206 -8.39 -0.02 1.26
CA ASP A 206 -9.24 -0.71 2.23
C ASP A 206 -10.33 -1.52 1.53
N GLY A 207 -10.61 -2.69 2.05
CA GLY A 207 -11.64 -3.57 1.51
C GLY A 207 -11.31 -4.23 0.19
N ILE A 208 -10.04 -4.22 -0.28
CA ILE A 208 -9.61 -4.98 -1.45
C ILE A 208 -8.87 -6.25 -0.99
N ASN A 209 -9.27 -7.39 -1.55
CA ASN A 209 -8.52 -8.63 -1.36
C ASN A 209 -7.36 -8.70 -2.37
N PRO A 210 -6.09 -8.84 -1.93
CA PRO A 210 -4.96 -8.99 -2.83
C PRO A 210 -5.11 -10.15 -3.83
N GLU A 211 -5.77 -11.23 -3.44
CA GLU A 211 -6.00 -12.40 -4.30
C GLU A 211 -7.06 -12.17 -5.39
N ASP A 212 -7.90 -11.11 -5.29
CA ASP A 212 -8.83 -10.71 -6.34
C ASP A 212 -8.20 -9.77 -7.37
N ILE A 213 -6.95 -9.38 -7.18
CA ILE A 213 -6.23 -8.52 -8.12
C ILE A 213 -5.75 -9.37 -9.29
N ARG A 214 -5.96 -8.88 -10.51
CA ARG A 214 -5.40 -9.42 -11.74
C ARG A 214 -4.06 -8.78 -12.04
N SER A 215 -3.99 -7.45 -11.98
CA SER A 215 -2.77 -6.69 -12.22
C SER A 215 -2.82 -5.35 -11.50
N MET A 216 -1.65 -4.81 -11.20
CA MET A 216 -1.45 -3.44 -10.72
C MET A 216 -0.54 -2.70 -11.68
N GLN A 217 -0.89 -1.45 -11.99
CA GLN A 217 -0.03 -0.58 -12.77
C GLN A 217 0.31 0.65 -11.93
N VAL A 218 1.58 1.05 -11.95
CA VAL A 218 2.05 2.26 -11.28
C VAL A 218 2.46 3.28 -12.32
N LEU A 219 1.69 4.37 -12.40
CA LEU A 219 1.97 5.50 -13.27
C LEU A 219 2.90 6.46 -12.53
N LYS A 220 4.10 6.65 -13.06
CA LYS A 220 5.17 7.37 -12.36
C LYS A 220 5.51 8.71 -12.98
N ASP A 221 5.18 8.94 -14.25
CA ASP A 221 5.50 10.17 -14.99
C ASP A 221 4.27 11.07 -15.23
N ALA A 222 4.52 12.34 -15.51
CA ALA A 222 3.45 13.31 -15.68
C ALA A 222 2.57 13.03 -16.90
N SER A 223 3.09 12.41 -17.97
CA SER A 223 2.29 12.12 -19.17
C SER A 223 1.27 11.00 -18.91
N SER A 224 1.68 9.96 -18.20
CA SER A 224 0.79 8.86 -17.80
C SER A 224 -0.22 9.28 -16.71
N THR A 225 0.19 10.16 -15.76
CA THR A 225 -0.67 10.62 -14.66
C THR A 225 -1.54 11.81 -15.03
N ALA A 226 -1.24 12.56 -16.11
CA ALA A 226 -2.00 13.74 -16.54
C ALA A 226 -3.48 13.45 -16.79
N ILE A 227 -3.84 12.22 -17.16
CA ILE A 227 -5.23 11.80 -17.36
C ILE A 227 -6.03 11.86 -16.05
N TYR A 228 -5.36 11.75 -14.89
CA TYR A 228 -5.93 11.89 -13.54
C TYR A 228 -5.72 13.31 -12.96
N GLY A 229 -4.96 14.16 -13.66
CA GLY A 229 -4.80 15.61 -13.44
C GLY A 229 -4.42 15.98 -12.01
N SER A 230 -5.32 16.71 -11.36
CA SER A 230 -5.14 17.30 -10.04
C SER A 230 -4.99 16.32 -8.88
N ARG A 231 -5.09 15.03 -9.13
CA ARG A 231 -4.90 13.97 -8.15
C ARG A 231 -3.66 13.12 -8.42
N GLY A 232 -2.97 13.37 -9.57
CA GLY A 232 -1.86 12.52 -10.04
C GLY A 232 -0.46 12.99 -9.63
N SER A 233 -0.30 14.07 -8.86
CA SER A 233 1.02 14.64 -8.51
C SER A 233 1.91 13.66 -7.73
N ASN A 234 1.33 12.82 -6.88
CA ASN A 234 2.04 11.81 -6.09
C ASN A 234 2.14 10.44 -6.80
N GLY A 235 1.80 10.39 -8.11
CA GLY A 235 1.67 9.13 -8.85
C GLY A 235 0.30 8.51 -8.71
N VAL A 236 0.04 7.47 -9.51
CA VAL A 236 -1.24 6.75 -9.53
C VAL A 236 -1.00 5.26 -9.50
N VAL A 237 -1.72 4.55 -8.64
CA VAL A 237 -1.76 3.09 -8.59
C VAL A 237 -3.09 2.63 -9.16
N LEU A 238 -3.04 2.02 -10.35
CA LEU A 238 -4.19 1.43 -10.99
C LEU A 238 -4.27 -0.05 -10.62
N ILE A 239 -5.41 -0.47 -10.16
CA ILE A 239 -5.67 -1.86 -9.79
C ILE A 239 -6.78 -2.37 -10.69
N THR A 240 -6.46 -3.45 -11.42
CA THR A 240 -7.44 -4.19 -12.19
C THR A 240 -7.74 -5.48 -11.45
N THR A 241 -8.99 -5.70 -11.12
CA THR A 241 -9.41 -6.92 -10.43
C THR A 241 -9.77 -8.04 -11.39
N LYS A 242 -9.90 -9.26 -10.88
CA LYS A 242 -10.30 -10.44 -11.64
C LYS A 242 -11.72 -10.31 -12.17
N SER A 243 -11.93 -10.73 -13.40
CA SER A 243 -13.22 -10.81 -14.12
C SER A 243 -13.44 -12.22 -14.64
N GLY A 244 -14.66 -12.52 -15.07
CA GLY A 244 -14.99 -13.78 -15.75
C GLY A 244 -14.23 -13.96 -17.04
N LYS A 245 -14.07 -15.20 -17.48
CA LYS A 245 -13.42 -15.57 -18.74
C LYS A 245 -14.38 -16.39 -19.61
N ALA A 246 -14.40 -16.11 -20.90
CA ALA A 246 -15.19 -16.89 -21.86
C ALA A 246 -14.64 -18.32 -22.00
N GLY A 247 -15.56 -19.30 -22.02
CA GLY A 247 -15.21 -20.71 -22.24
C GLY A 247 -14.49 -21.41 -21.08
N VAL A 248 -14.19 -20.71 -19.98
CA VAL A 248 -13.49 -21.27 -18.82
C VAL A 248 -14.45 -21.35 -17.63
N ARG A 249 -14.66 -22.56 -17.12
CA ARG A 249 -15.37 -22.76 -15.84
C ARG A 249 -14.33 -23.12 -14.78
N GLU A 250 -14.13 -22.24 -13.81
CA GLU A 250 -13.14 -22.41 -12.77
C GLU A 250 -13.79 -22.15 -11.40
N ILE A 251 -13.67 -23.12 -10.51
CA ILE A 251 -13.99 -22.96 -9.09
C ILE A 251 -12.69 -23.06 -8.34
N MET A 252 -12.34 -22.01 -7.64
CA MET A 252 -11.10 -21.88 -6.88
C MET A 252 -11.38 -21.84 -5.39
N PHE A 253 -10.69 -22.66 -4.64
CA PHE A 253 -10.65 -22.61 -3.18
C PHE A 253 -9.23 -22.40 -2.71
N ASP A 254 -8.99 -21.33 -1.95
CA ASP A 254 -7.71 -21.03 -1.31
C ASP A 254 -7.87 -21.05 0.20
N ALA A 255 -6.93 -21.69 0.90
CA ALA A 255 -6.84 -21.70 2.34
C ALA A 255 -5.40 -21.52 2.78
N SER A 256 -5.14 -20.68 3.77
CA SER A 256 -3.79 -20.57 4.35
C SER A 256 -3.83 -20.33 5.85
N VAL A 257 -2.82 -20.84 6.54
CA VAL A 257 -2.58 -20.65 7.97
C VAL A 257 -1.13 -20.23 8.15
N GLY A 258 -0.93 -19.12 8.86
CA GLY A 258 0.37 -18.54 9.18
C GLY A 258 0.60 -18.47 10.69
N VAL A 259 1.85 -18.68 11.09
CA VAL A 259 2.31 -18.57 12.49
C VAL A 259 3.38 -17.50 12.55
N SER A 260 3.17 -16.48 13.35
CA SER A 260 3.98 -15.27 13.44
C SER A 260 4.63 -15.13 14.81
N ASN A 261 5.93 -14.82 14.85
CA ASN A 261 6.68 -14.61 16.07
C ASN A 261 7.60 -13.39 15.98
N VAL A 262 7.80 -12.70 17.10
CA VAL A 262 8.84 -11.66 17.23
C VAL A 262 10.20 -12.34 17.25
N TYR A 263 11.11 -11.94 16.34
CA TYR A 263 12.42 -12.56 16.20
C TYR A 263 13.56 -11.75 16.80
N LYS A 264 13.34 -10.46 17.11
CA LYS A 264 14.34 -9.56 17.72
C LYS A 264 13.69 -8.81 18.88
N ARG A 265 14.35 -8.83 20.02
CA ARG A 265 13.95 -8.14 21.25
C ARG A 265 15.08 -7.23 21.73
N TYR A 266 14.77 -6.31 22.62
CA TYR A 266 15.77 -5.53 23.31
C TYR A 266 16.38 -6.35 24.45
N ASP A 267 17.68 -6.15 24.68
CA ASP A 267 18.38 -6.69 25.84
C ASP A 267 18.17 -5.76 27.02
N ILE A 268 17.33 -6.16 27.96
CA ILE A 268 16.94 -5.41 29.13
C ILE A 268 17.51 -6.05 30.39
N LEU A 269 17.69 -5.24 31.46
CA LEU A 269 18.12 -5.76 32.76
C LEU A 269 17.09 -6.75 33.32
N GLY A 270 17.57 -7.91 33.74
CA GLY A 270 16.81 -8.83 34.58
C GLY A 270 16.59 -8.25 35.97
N ALA A 271 15.64 -8.80 36.74
CA ALA A 271 15.26 -8.26 38.04
C ALA A 271 16.45 -8.20 39.01
N TYR A 272 17.36 -9.17 38.98
CA TYR A 272 18.55 -9.15 39.83
C TYR A 272 19.51 -8.01 39.51
N ASP A 273 19.93 -7.86 38.25
CA ASP A 273 20.81 -6.76 37.82
C ASP A 273 20.15 -5.40 38.00
N TYR A 274 18.83 -5.31 37.81
CA TYR A 274 18.04 -4.10 38.04
C TYR A 274 18.08 -3.67 39.52
N THR A 275 17.96 -4.62 40.47
CA THR A 275 18.08 -4.32 41.92
C THR A 275 19.49 -3.88 42.29
N LEU A 276 20.52 -4.48 41.68
CA LEU A 276 21.91 -4.01 41.85
C LEU A 276 22.08 -2.59 41.37
N ALA A 277 21.54 -2.25 40.21
CA ALA A 277 21.54 -0.91 39.65
C ALA A 277 20.80 0.09 40.56
N LEU A 278 19.61 -0.26 41.09
CA LEU A 278 18.86 0.55 42.03
C LEU A 278 19.65 0.83 43.33
N LYS A 279 20.32 -0.19 43.86
CA LYS A 279 21.16 -0.03 45.02
C LYS A 279 22.33 0.91 44.77
N GLU A 280 23.02 0.72 43.66
CA GLU A 280 24.25 1.48 43.29
C GLU A 280 23.88 2.94 42.95
N VAL A 281 22.85 3.19 42.19
CA VAL A 281 22.49 4.52 41.70
C VAL A 281 21.58 5.31 42.64
N LYS A 282 20.61 4.62 43.28
CA LYS A 282 19.61 5.29 44.16
C LYS A 282 19.73 4.94 45.61
N GLY A 283 20.66 4.07 46.00
CA GLY A 283 20.83 3.63 47.41
C GLY A 283 19.63 2.83 47.95
N ILE A 284 18.86 2.19 47.07
CA ILE A 284 17.69 1.40 47.47
C ILE A 284 18.18 -0.02 47.81
N ASP A 285 17.98 -0.46 49.04
CA ASP A 285 18.29 -1.79 49.50
C ASP A 285 17.07 -2.72 49.41
N PHE A 286 17.33 -3.96 49.01
CA PHE A 286 16.38 -5.05 48.99
C PHE A 286 16.76 -6.08 50.08
N SER A 287 15.79 -6.81 50.61
CA SER A 287 16.03 -7.87 51.57
C SER A 287 16.85 -9.02 50.94
N ASN A 288 17.57 -9.80 51.75
CA ASN A 288 18.31 -10.95 51.23
C ASN A 288 17.39 -11.97 50.55
N GLU A 289 16.17 -12.11 51.03
CA GLU A 289 15.17 -13.01 50.45
C GLU A 289 14.72 -12.56 49.09
N GLU A 290 14.47 -11.27 48.90
CA GLU A 290 14.15 -10.68 47.57
C GLU A 290 15.30 -10.85 46.63
N MET A 291 16.51 -10.47 47.03
CA MET A 291 17.73 -10.62 46.21
C MET A 291 17.96 -12.06 45.76
N GLN A 292 17.78 -13.03 46.67
CA GLN A 292 17.91 -14.42 46.34
C GLN A 292 16.81 -14.90 45.37
N SER A 293 15.59 -14.40 45.53
CA SER A 293 14.49 -14.76 44.65
C SER A 293 14.68 -14.25 43.23
N TYR A 294 15.23 -13.02 43.06
CA TYR A 294 15.57 -12.46 41.78
C TYR A 294 16.78 -13.19 41.14
N GLN A 295 17.81 -13.51 41.94
CA GLN A 295 18.99 -14.23 41.50
C GLN A 295 18.66 -15.65 40.99
N ASN A 296 17.72 -16.34 41.66
CA ASN A 296 17.32 -17.67 41.30
C ASN A 296 16.24 -17.68 40.20
N GLY A 297 15.76 -16.51 39.75
CA GLY A 297 14.71 -16.39 38.75
C GLY A 297 13.32 -16.85 39.20
N THR A 298 13.10 -16.94 40.54
CA THR A 298 11.77 -17.29 41.11
C THR A 298 10.86 -16.10 41.26
N ALA A 299 11.43 -14.88 41.17
CA ALA A 299 10.71 -13.63 41.13
C ALA A 299 11.29 -12.72 40.00
N GLY A 300 10.54 -11.69 39.65
CA GLY A 300 10.86 -10.80 38.53
C GLY A 300 10.08 -11.15 37.24
N ILE A 301 9.84 -10.16 36.41
CA ILE A 301 9.05 -10.31 35.18
C ILE A 301 9.82 -9.70 34.00
N ASP A 302 10.00 -10.45 32.93
CA ASP A 302 10.34 -9.89 31.61
C ASP A 302 9.04 -9.44 30.94
N TRP A 303 8.83 -8.13 30.91
CA TRP A 303 7.62 -7.55 30.35
C TRP A 303 7.48 -7.73 28.83
N GLN A 304 8.57 -8.02 28.12
CA GLN A 304 8.52 -8.40 26.70
C GLN A 304 7.85 -9.78 26.53
N ASP A 305 8.11 -10.74 27.44
CA ASP A 305 7.47 -12.05 27.40
C ASP A 305 5.97 -11.95 27.67
N GLU A 306 5.56 -11.02 28.54
CA GLU A 306 4.17 -10.84 28.91
C GLU A 306 3.32 -10.18 27.82
N ILE A 307 3.92 -9.31 27.00
CA ILE A 307 3.19 -8.60 25.94
C ILE A 307 3.29 -9.26 24.57
N PHE A 308 4.35 -10.04 24.31
CA PHE A 308 4.51 -10.72 23.02
C PHE A 308 3.93 -12.12 23.05
N ARG A 309 3.31 -12.51 21.95
CA ARG A 309 2.75 -13.84 21.74
C ARG A 309 3.02 -14.36 20.34
N THR A 310 2.78 -15.65 20.15
CA THR A 310 2.64 -16.23 18.82
C THR A 310 1.30 -15.80 18.22
N GLY A 311 1.34 -15.10 17.10
CA GLY A 311 0.14 -14.68 16.35
C GLY A 311 -0.23 -15.70 15.28
N ILE A 312 -1.53 -15.92 15.06
CA ILE A 312 -2.05 -16.82 14.03
C ILE A 312 -2.80 -16.01 12.97
N THR A 313 -2.45 -16.24 11.71
CA THR A 313 -3.15 -15.68 10.55
C THR A 313 -3.86 -16.78 9.80
N GLN A 314 -5.13 -16.58 9.46
CA GLN A 314 -5.95 -17.50 8.67
C GLN A 314 -6.58 -16.73 7.52
N ASN A 315 -6.58 -17.32 6.32
CA ASN A 315 -7.22 -16.73 5.15
C ASN A 315 -7.92 -17.84 4.36
N TYR A 316 -9.20 -17.65 4.05
CA TYR A 316 -10.03 -18.59 3.30
C TYR A 316 -10.76 -17.85 2.20
N LYS A 317 -10.65 -18.35 0.97
CA LYS A 317 -11.29 -17.76 -0.20
C LYS A 317 -11.98 -18.82 -1.04
N LEU A 318 -13.17 -18.51 -1.50
CA LEU A 318 -13.89 -19.23 -2.54
C LEU A 318 -14.14 -18.30 -3.71
N ALA A 319 -13.81 -18.72 -4.93
CA ALA A 319 -14.08 -17.94 -6.12
C ALA A 319 -14.67 -18.83 -7.24
N LEU A 320 -15.53 -18.22 -8.03
CA LEU A 320 -16.20 -18.82 -9.18
C LEU A 320 -16.02 -17.91 -10.38
N SER A 321 -15.44 -18.43 -11.45
CA SER A 321 -15.32 -17.77 -12.75
C SER A 321 -15.97 -18.63 -13.82
N ASN A 322 -16.81 -18.02 -14.63
CA ASN A 322 -17.43 -18.69 -15.77
C ASN A 322 -17.89 -17.66 -16.80
N GLY A 323 -18.26 -18.13 -18.00
CA GLY A 323 -18.89 -17.27 -19.00
C GLY A 323 -18.93 -17.86 -20.39
N SER A 324 -19.81 -17.32 -21.21
CA SER A 324 -19.86 -17.46 -22.65
C SER A 324 -19.06 -16.32 -23.31
N GLU A 325 -18.96 -16.32 -24.64
CA GLU A 325 -18.38 -15.19 -25.39
C GLU A 325 -19.14 -13.88 -25.12
N LYS A 326 -20.44 -13.93 -24.91
CA LYS A 326 -21.29 -12.74 -24.70
C LYS A 326 -21.43 -12.31 -23.23
N THR A 327 -21.37 -13.25 -22.30
CA THR A 327 -21.60 -12.92 -20.87
C THR A 327 -20.62 -13.68 -20.02
N GLN A 328 -19.90 -12.96 -19.16
CA GLN A 328 -18.87 -13.48 -18.28
C GLN A 328 -19.12 -12.96 -16.86
N TYR A 329 -18.82 -13.79 -15.86
CA TYR A 329 -18.96 -13.39 -14.48
C TYR A 329 -17.88 -13.98 -13.58
N TYR A 330 -17.55 -13.24 -12.55
CA TYR A 330 -16.65 -13.63 -11.48
C TYR A 330 -17.27 -13.28 -10.15
N ILE A 331 -17.29 -14.23 -9.22
CA ILE A 331 -17.83 -14.03 -7.86
C ILE A 331 -16.79 -14.60 -6.90
N SER A 332 -16.47 -13.88 -5.84
CA SER A 332 -15.61 -14.38 -4.76
C SER A 332 -16.11 -13.96 -3.39
N ALA A 333 -15.79 -14.81 -2.40
CA ALA A 333 -15.96 -14.52 -0.99
C ALA A 333 -14.65 -14.86 -0.26
N ASN A 334 -14.27 -14.01 0.69
CA ASN A 334 -13.04 -14.17 1.47
C ASN A 334 -13.30 -13.87 2.95
N TYR A 335 -12.69 -14.67 3.79
CA TYR A 335 -12.54 -14.41 5.23
C TYR A 335 -11.08 -14.45 5.61
N MET A 336 -10.62 -13.41 6.32
CA MET A 336 -9.28 -13.32 6.86
C MET A 336 -9.34 -12.96 8.34
N SER A 337 -8.55 -13.67 9.15
CA SER A 337 -8.30 -13.34 10.57
C SER A 337 -6.79 -13.30 10.78
N GLN A 338 -6.29 -12.20 11.34
CA GLN A 338 -4.88 -11.99 11.64
C GLN A 338 -4.74 -11.58 13.10
N GLU A 339 -4.17 -12.46 13.92
CA GLU A 339 -3.73 -12.14 15.27
C GLU A 339 -2.33 -11.54 15.22
N GLY A 340 -2.13 -10.45 15.95
CA GLY A 340 -0.83 -9.82 16.05
C GLY A 340 0.08 -10.50 17.07
N VAL A 341 1.36 -10.17 17.00
CA VAL A 341 2.39 -10.68 17.92
C VAL A 341 2.41 -9.96 19.27
N VAL A 342 1.63 -8.89 19.42
CA VAL A 342 1.32 -8.26 20.71
C VAL A 342 -0.06 -8.74 21.14
N ILE A 343 -0.21 -9.09 22.41
CA ILE A 343 -1.51 -9.54 22.97
C ILE A 343 -2.61 -8.49 22.68
N GLU A 344 -3.87 -8.94 22.63
CA GLU A 344 -5.06 -8.12 22.37
C GLU A 344 -5.09 -7.41 20.99
N SER A 345 -4.11 -7.65 20.10
CA SER A 345 -4.14 -7.10 18.75
C SER A 345 -4.68 -8.13 17.73
N LYS A 346 -5.71 -7.77 16.98
CA LYS A 346 -6.37 -8.64 15.99
C LYS A 346 -7.03 -7.84 14.87
N ASN A 347 -7.03 -8.39 13.66
CA ASN A 347 -7.77 -7.86 12.51
C ASN A 347 -8.57 -8.98 11.83
N GLU A 348 -9.86 -8.79 11.64
CA GLU A 348 -10.76 -9.69 10.94
C GLU A 348 -11.39 -8.99 9.75
N ARG A 349 -11.50 -9.66 8.62
CA ARG A 349 -12.06 -9.06 7.40
C ARG A 349 -12.89 -10.08 6.63
N TYR A 350 -14.11 -9.70 6.30
CA TYR A 350 -15.05 -10.41 5.45
C TYR A 350 -15.22 -9.61 4.16
N GLN A 351 -15.14 -10.27 3.02
CA GLN A 351 -15.23 -9.62 1.73
C GLN A 351 -16.06 -10.45 0.76
N ALA A 352 -16.82 -9.75 -0.09
CA ALA A 352 -17.53 -10.34 -1.20
C ALA A 352 -17.34 -9.46 -2.43
N LYS A 353 -17.06 -10.09 -3.58
CA LYS A 353 -16.90 -9.42 -4.87
C LYS A 353 -17.76 -10.10 -5.91
N ALA A 354 -18.36 -9.31 -6.79
CA ALA A 354 -19.06 -9.77 -7.98
C ALA A 354 -18.71 -8.88 -9.17
N ASN A 355 -18.33 -9.48 -10.28
CA ASN A 355 -18.13 -8.83 -11.57
C ASN A 355 -18.99 -9.52 -12.61
N LEU A 356 -19.72 -8.73 -13.38
CA LEU A 356 -20.52 -9.18 -14.52
C LEU A 356 -20.15 -8.32 -15.74
N SER A 357 -19.80 -8.96 -16.84
CA SER A 357 -19.61 -8.29 -18.12
C SER A 357 -20.48 -8.98 -19.17
N SER A 358 -21.29 -8.22 -19.89
CA SER A 358 -22.21 -8.75 -20.89
C SER A 358 -22.31 -7.86 -22.12
N GLN A 359 -22.20 -8.48 -23.29
CA GLN A 359 -22.58 -7.88 -24.56
C GLN A 359 -24.07 -8.09 -24.80
N LEU A 360 -24.89 -7.06 -24.53
CA LEU A 360 -26.34 -7.13 -24.67
C LEU A 360 -26.79 -7.13 -26.12
N THR A 361 -26.13 -6.30 -26.93
CA THR A 361 -26.29 -6.23 -28.39
C THR A 361 -24.91 -6.08 -29.03
N ASP A 362 -24.82 -6.09 -30.35
CA ASP A 362 -23.56 -5.91 -31.09
C ASP A 362 -22.91 -4.53 -30.83
N TRP A 363 -23.69 -3.54 -30.35
CA TRP A 363 -23.27 -2.17 -30.13
C TRP A 363 -23.32 -1.73 -28.66
N LEU A 364 -23.90 -2.56 -27.74
CA LEU A 364 -24.06 -2.21 -26.32
C LEU A 364 -23.43 -3.28 -25.42
N HIS A 365 -22.44 -2.89 -24.65
CA HIS A 365 -21.81 -3.68 -23.60
C HIS A 365 -22.07 -3.07 -22.24
N ILE A 366 -22.34 -3.89 -21.25
CA ILE A 366 -22.49 -3.52 -19.84
C ILE A 366 -21.45 -4.26 -19.01
N THR A 367 -20.81 -3.54 -18.09
CA THR A 367 -19.99 -4.16 -17.05
C THR A 367 -20.45 -3.62 -15.70
N ALA A 368 -20.65 -4.50 -14.74
CA ALA A 368 -20.98 -4.15 -13.37
C ALA A 368 -19.99 -4.82 -12.42
N ASP A 369 -19.43 -4.04 -11.51
CA ASP A 369 -18.55 -4.49 -10.43
C ASP A 369 -19.14 -4.08 -9.09
N ILE A 370 -19.13 -5.01 -8.15
CA ILE A 370 -19.52 -4.79 -6.75
C ILE A 370 -18.47 -5.41 -5.87
N ASN A 371 -17.98 -4.63 -4.91
CA ASN A 371 -17.12 -5.10 -3.85
C ASN A 371 -17.64 -4.60 -2.51
N ALA A 372 -17.83 -5.49 -1.56
CA ALA A 372 -18.27 -5.18 -0.21
C ALA A 372 -17.31 -5.82 0.79
N SER A 373 -16.95 -5.07 1.83
CA SER A 373 -16.12 -5.59 2.92
C SER A 373 -16.59 -5.09 4.28
N HIS A 374 -16.45 -5.97 5.27
CA HIS A 374 -16.62 -5.67 6.69
C HIS A 374 -15.32 -6.04 7.39
N GLY A 375 -14.67 -5.06 8.02
CA GLY A 375 -13.45 -5.24 8.80
C GLY A 375 -13.67 -4.92 10.27
N VAL A 376 -13.07 -5.70 11.15
CA VAL A 376 -13.06 -5.45 12.60
C VAL A 376 -11.61 -5.54 13.08
N ARG A 377 -11.07 -4.42 13.53
CA ARG A 377 -9.74 -4.36 14.13
C ARG A 377 -9.88 -4.12 15.63
N ARG A 378 -9.25 -4.98 16.42
CA ARG A 378 -9.17 -4.86 17.87
C ARG A 378 -7.73 -4.62 18.29
N GLY A 379 -7.55 -3.89 19.39
CA GLY A 379 -6.25 -3.63 20.00
C GLY A 379 -6.13 -2.22 20.55
N GLY A 380 -5.11 -2.03 21.39
CA GLY A 380 -4.72 -0.74 21.90
C GLY A 380 -4.09 0.17 20.84
N SER A 381 -3.82 1.40 21.21
CA SER A 381 -3.06 2.33 20.38
C SER A 381 -1.57 1.97 20.45
N PHE A 382 -0.94 1.78 19.30
CA PHE A 382 0.51 1.69 19.14
C PHE A 382 1.10 3.00 18.60
N ALA A 383 0.44 4.12 18.95
CA ALA A 383 0.93 5.44 18.65
C ALA A 383 2.20 5.76 19.46
N SER A 384 2.91 6.81 19.09
CA SER A 384 4.10 7.27 19.80
C SER A 384 3.80 7.73 21.22
N GLY A 385 4.75 7.53 22.10
CA GLY A 385 4.78 8.13 23.43
C GLY A 385 4.44 7.18 24.57
N LYS A 386 4.11 7.78 25.70
CA LYS A 386 3.90 7.09 27.00
C LYS A 386 2.72 6.11 27.03
N ASP A 387 1.84 6.16 26.03
CA ASP A 387 0.69 5.26 25.92
C ASP A 387 0.95 4.07 24.98
N ASN A 388 2.16 3.96 24.41
CA ASN A 388 2.55 2.83 23.60
C ASN A 388 2.94 1.63 24.46
N PRO A 389 2.21 0.52 24.44
CA PRO A 389 2.47 -0.60 25.35
C PRO A 389 3.83 -1.29 25.13
N ILE A 390 4.40 -1.22 23.93
CA ILE A 390 5.74 -1.77 23.65
C ILE A 390 6.79 -0.87 24.32
N TRP A 391 6.70 0.44 24.13
CA TRP A 391 7.59 1.39 24.79
C TRP A 391 7.50 1.27 26.33
N ILE A 392 6.27 1.13 26.86
CA ILE A 392 6.03 0.97 28.28
C ILE A 392 6.70 -0.31 28.78
N ALA A 393 6.48 -1.46 28.15
CA ALA A 393 7.07 -2.74 28.57
C ALA A 393 8.60 -2.71 28.62
N LEU A 394 9.22 -1.94 27.71
CA LEU A 394 10.67 -1.79 27.68
C LEU A 394 11.22 -0.87 28.78
N ASN A 395 10.40 0.00 29.30
CA ASN A 395 10.76 0.96 30.39
C ASN A 395 10.18 0.59 31.75
N TYR A 396 9.39 -0.48 31.85
CA TYR A 396 8.76 -0.88 33.11
C TYR A 396 9.71 -1.75 33.94
N SER A 397 9.75 -1.52 35.26
CA SER A 397 10.69 -2.20 36.18
C SER A 397 10.44 -3.71 36.27
N PRO A 398 11.45 -4.55 36.07
CA PRO A 398 11.30 -6.00 36.11
C PRO A 398 11.03 -6.56 37.53
N THR A 399 11.21 -5.74 38.55
CA THR A 399 10.92 -6.11 39.96
C THR A 399 9.45 -5.88 40.34
N MET A 400 8.67 -5.18 39.49
CA MET A 400 7.25 -4.98 39.77
C MET A 400 6.44 -6.26 39.56
N THR A 401 5.50 -6.51 40.47
CA THR A 401 4.52 -7.59 40.29
C THR A 401 3.42 -7.19 39.33
N MET A 402 2.73 -8.16 38.73
CA MET A 402 1.63 -7.91 37.78
C MET A 402 0.49 -7.13 38.44
N MET A 403 0.09 -7.53 39.65
CA MET A 403 -1.06 -6.97 40.38
C MET A 403 -0.62 -6.45 41.73
N ALA A 404 -1.20 -5.35 42.14
CA ALA A 404 -1.11 -4.80 43.48
C ALA A 404 -2.12 -5.54 44.42
N GLU A 405 -1.95 -5.43 45.72
CA GLU A 405 -2.80 -6.08 46.74
C GLU A 405 -4.29 -5.69 46.64
N ASN A 406 -4.56 -4.50 46.15
CA ASN A 406 -5.92 -3.96 45.95
C ASN A 406 -6.61 -4.53 44.68
N GLY A 407 -5.97 -5.46 43.95
CA GLY A 407 -6.51 -6.06 42.74
C GLY A 407 -6.42 -5.17 41.47
N ASN A 408 -5.76 -4.03 41.55
CA ASN A 408 -5.41 -3.22 40.38
C ASN A 408 -4.10 -3.69 39.79
N TYR A 409 -3.83 -3.33 38.51
CA TYR A 409 -2.50 -3.50 37.94
C TYR A 409 -1.50 -2.62 38.70
N ASN A 410 -0.32 -3.18 38.96
CA ASN A 410 0.67 -2.46 39.75
C ASN A 410 1.18 -1.23 38.99
N THR A 411 1.59 -0.22 39.74
CA THR A 411 2.20 1.00 39.20
C THR A 411 3.70 0.95 39.45
N ASP A 412 4.50 1.31 38.47
CA ASP A 412 5.93 1.34 38.63
C ASP A 412 6.35 2.47 39.59
N THR A 413 7.04 2.10 40.64
CA THR A 413 7.53 3.05 41.67
C THR A 413 8.86 3.68 41.28
N TYR A 414 9.59 3.09 40.33
CA TYR A 414 10.92 3.53 39.90
C TYR A 414 10.89 4.27 38.57
N ASN A 415 9.83 4.05 37.75
CA ASN A 415 9.55 4.68 36.47
C ASN A 415 8.13 5.24 36.48
N SER A 416 7.90 6.38 37.05
CA SER A 416 6.58 6.95 37.30
C SER A 416 5.79 7.32 36.03
N ILE A 417 6.45 7.31 34.87
CA ILE A 417 5.82 7.57 33.57
C ILE A 417 5.21 6.32 32.94
N ALA A 418 5.49 5.13 33.47
CA ALA A 418 5.06 3.88 32.89
C ALA A 418 3.88 3.29 33.69
N SER A 419 2.74 3.09 33.03
CA SER A 419 1.65 2.25 33.53
C SER A 419 1.96 0.80 33.25
N ASN A 420 1.27 -0.16 33.92
CA ASN A 420 1.49 -1.58 33.65
C ASN A 420 1.18 -1.94 32.20
N PRO A 421 2.14 -2.49 31.42
CA PRO A 421 1.98 -2.74 29.99
C PRO A 421 0.89 -3.75 29.67
N VAL A 422 0.75 -4.80 30.47
CA VAL A 422 -0.30 -5.81 30.29
C VAL A 422 -1.67 -5.23 30.69
N GLY A 423 -1.68 -4.42 31.75
CA GLY A 423 -2.89 -3.72 32.17
C GLY A 423 -3.43 -2.79 31.09
N ILE A 424 -2.55 -2.02 30.43
CA ILE A 424 -2.93 -1.17 29.30
C ILE A 424 -3.52 -2.02 28.17
N LEU A 425 -2.84 -3.06 27.73
CA LEU A 425 -3.31 -3.90 26.63
C LEU A 425 -4.66 -4.55 26.91
N LYS A 426 -4.92 -4.99 28.15
CA LYS A 426 -6.16 -5.67 28.55
C LYS A 426 -7.31 -4.71 28.92
N LEU A 427 -7.00 -3.54 29.47
CA LEU A 427 -8.00 -2.61 30.03
C LEU A 427 -8.12 -1.27 29.30
N GLN A 428 -7.23 -0.98 28.35
CA GLN A 428 -7.41 0.09 27.38
C GLN A 428 -7.73 -0.55 26.03
N SER A 429 -8.99 -0.92 25.86
CA SER A 429 -9.45 -1.59 24.66
C SER A 429 -9.90 -0.63 23.58
N GLY A 430 -9.67 -0.98 22.35
CA GLY A 430 -10.19 -0.29 21.17
C GLY A 430 -10.72 -1.26 20.14
N GLU A 431 -11.82 -0.89 19.50
CA GLU A 431 -12.36 -1.63 18.37
C GLU A 431 -12.70 -0.65 17.24
N THR A 432 -12.20 -0.94 16.04
CA THR A 432 -12.54 -0.17 14.84
C THR A 432 -13.25 -1.11 13.86
N MET A 433 -14.51 -0.79 13.55
CA MET A 433 -15.30 -1.46 12.52
C MET A 433 -15.27 -0.62 11.25
N THR A 434 -15.03 -1.24 10.11
CA THR A 434 -14.98 -0.56 8.82
C THR A 434 -15.85 -1.30 7.82
N ASN A 435 -16.89 -0.62 7.30
CA ASN A 435 -17.71 -1.12 6.22
C ASN A 435 -17.37 -0.34 4.96
N VAL A 436 -16.96 -1.05 3.90
CA VAL A 436 -16.66 -0.45 2.59
C VAL A 436 -17.54 -1.11 1.54
N PHE A 437 -18.19 -0.29 0.75
CA PHE A 437 -18.93 -0.74 -0.43
C PHE A 437 -18.49 0.07 -1.64
N ASN A 438 -18.10 -0.63 -2.69
CA ASN A 438 -17.74 -0.04 -3.98
C ASN A 438 -18.63 -0.67 -5.05
N GLY A 439 -19.24 0.18 -5.83
CA GLY A 439 -20.04 -0.22 -6.97
C GLY A 439 -19.63 0.55 -8.22
N ARG A 440 -19.61 -0.13 -9.37
CA ARG A 440 -19.35 0.47 -10.68
C ARG A 440 -20.27 -0.13 -11.72
N VAL A 441 -20.76 0.72 -12.59
CA VAL A 441 -21.49 0.32 -13.79
C VAL A 441 -20.91 1.07 -14.99
N ASP A 442 -20.46 0.33 -15.99
CA ASP A 442 -20.04 0.85 -17.29
C ASP A 442 -21.07 0.50 -18.35
N LEU A 443 -21.39 1.47 -19.17
CA LEU A 443 -22.13 1.28 -20.41
C LEU A 443 -21.23 1.73 -21.56
N ARG A 444 -20.83 0.79 -22.40
CA ARG A 444 -20.05 1.04 -23.61
C ARG A 444 -20.95 0.91 -24.83
N LEU A 445 -20.96 1.94 -25.64
CA LEU A 445 -21.70 2.05 -26.91
C LEU A 445 -20.68 2.12 -28.05
N ASP A 446 -20.68 1.12 -28.92
CA ASP A 446 -19.91 1.11 -30.15
C ASP A 446 -20.75 1.82 -31.23
N ILE A 447 -20.55 3.17 -31.39
CA ILE A 447 -21.36 4.04 -32.23
C ILE A 447 -21.16 3.74 -33.71
N MET A 448 -19.89 3.60 -34.09
CA MET A 448 -19.46 3.25 -35.44
C MET A 448 -18.06 2.66 -35.37
N LYS A 449 -17.57 2.07 -36.47
CA LYS A 449 -16.22 1.49 -36.51
C LYS A 449 -15.18 2.48 -36.02
N GLY A 450 -14.50 2.12 -34.94
CA GLY A 450 -13.47 2.93 -34.31
C GLY A 450 -13.97 4.03 -33.36
N LEU A 451 -15.28 4.33 -33.28
CA LEU A 451 -15.81 5.34 -32.37
C LEU A 451 -16.66 4.70 -31.27
N THR A 452 -16.20 4.81 -30.06
CA THR A 452 -16.88 4.27 -28.87
C THR A 452 -17.19 5.38 -27.87
N PHE A 453 -18.35 5.27 -27.24
CA PHE A 453 -18.72 6.08 -26.08
C PHE A 453 -18.86 5.18 -24.87
N THR A 454 -18.20 5.53 -23.76
CA THR A 454 -18.30 4.79 -22.51
C THR A 454 -18.69 5.72 -21.39
N THR A 455 -19.74 5.40 -20.65
CA THR A 455 -20.06 6.08 -19.39
C THR A 455 -19.80 5.12 -18.23
N THR A 456 -18.96 5.57 -17.30
CA THR A 456 -18.57 4.85 -16.06
C THR A 456 -19.16 5.59 -14.88
N ASN A 457 -20.02 4.93 -14.12
CA ASN A 457 -20.65 5.49 -12.94
C ASN A 457 -20.26 4.66 -11.71
N GLY A 458 -19.69 5.31 -10.71
CA GLY A 458 -19.14 4.66 -9.54
C GLY A 458 -19.58 5.27 -8.23
N VAL A 459 -19.61 4.42 -7.21
CA VAL A 459 -19.81 4.79 -5.82
C VAL A 459 -18.70 4.20 -4.96
N ASP A 460 -18.13 5.02 -4.07
CA ASP A 460 -17.22 4.63 -2.99
C ASP A 460 -17.85 5.05 -1.66
N TYR A 461 -18.31 4.07 -0.91
CA TYR A 461 -18.97 4.23 0.39
C TYR A 461 -18.08 3.69 1.48
N TYR A 462 -17.91 4.48 2.54
CA TYR A 462 -17.14 4.15 3.72
C TYR A 462 -17.93 4.49 4.98
N ASP A 463 -18.06 3.53 5.90
CA ASP A 463 -18.63 3.70 7.24
C ASP A 463 -17.66 3.11 8.26
N GLY A 464 -16.94 3.99 8.95
CA GLY A 464 -15.97 3.64 9.97
C GLY A 464 -16.48 4.01 11.36
N LYS A 465 -16.44 3.03 12.29
CA LYS A 465 -16.80 3.22 13.70
C LYS A 465 -15.62 2.83 14.56
N SER A 466 -15.22 3.75 15.44
CA SER A 466 -14.10 3.53 16.35
C SER A 466 -14.58 3.70 17.78
N TYR A 467 -14.42 2.65 18.55
CA TYR A 467 -14.74 2.60 19.96
C TYR A 467 -13.46 2.52 20.78
N SER A 468 -13.42 3.22 21.90
CA SER A 468 -12.31 3.19 22.83
C SER A 468 -12.80 3.18 24.28
N PHE A 469 -12.08 2.48 25.11
CA PHE A 469 -12.33 2.43 26.54
C PHE A 469 -10.99 2.40 27.30
N SER A 470 -10.91 3.13 28.40
CA SER A 470 -9.79 3.10 29.34
C SER A 470 -10.30 2.96 30.77
N SER A 471 -9.67 2.07 31.53
CA SER A 471 -10.01 1.78 32.91
C SER A 471 -9.15 2.60 33.88
N LYS A 472 -9.74 3.02 35.00
CA LYS A 472 -8.99 3.63 36.13
C LYS A 472 -8.03 2.65 36.83
N ARG A 473 -8.17 1.34 36.57
CA ARG A 473 -7.26 0.31 37.12
C ARG A 473 -5.85 0.34 36.51
N VAL A 474 -5.65 1.07 35.41
CA VAL A 474 -4.34 1.30 34.77
C VAL A 474 -4.02 2.79 34.59
N GLY A 475 -4.92 3.67 34.97
CA GLY A 475 -4.76 5.12 34.90
C GLY A 475 -5.41 5.83 36.08
N THR A 476 -5.41 7.14 36.05
CA THR A 476 -6.04 7.97 37.08
C THR A 476 -7.53 8.16 36.87
N LYS A 477 -8.04 7.94 35.66
CA LYS A 477 -9.42 8.20 35.28
C LYS A 477 -9.87 7.13 34.28
N SER A 478 -11.14 6.72 34.38
CA SER A 478 -11.77 5.94 33.32
C SER A 478 -12.27 6.85 32.22
N GLY A 479 -12.27 6.33 30.99
CA GLY A 479 -12.73 7.08 29.81
C GLY A 479 -13.32 6.18 28.75
N MET A 480 -14.14 6.76 27.90
CA MET A 480 -14.67 6.11 26.70
C MET A 480 -14.76 7.09 25.54
N GLY A 481 -14.66 6.57 24.33
CA GLY A 481 -14.84 7.36 23.12
C GLY A 481 -15.52 6.53 22.03
N ASN A 482 -16.46 7.14 21.31
CA ASN A 482 -17.09 6.60 20.14
C ASN A 482 -16.99 7.62 19.02
N ASN A 483 -16.35 7.24 17.90
CA ASN A 483 -16.18 8.10 16.75
C ASN A 483 -16.73 7.36 15.51
N ASP A 484 -17.69 8.00 14.83
CA ASP A 484 -18.26 7.51 13.60
C ASP A 484 -17.85 8.42 12.44
N THR A 485 -17.44 7.82 11.33
CA THR A 485 -17.10 8.51 10.09
C THR A 485 -17.88 7.87 8.95
N TYR A 486 -18.75 8.65 8.34
CA TYR A 486 -19.46 8.29 7.12
C TYR A 486 -18.88 9.06 5.95
N ARG A 487 -18.60 8.39 4.83
CA ARG A 487 -18.19 9.05 3.58
C ARG A 487 -18.86 8.40 2.40
N LEU A 488 -19.38 9.24 1.52
CA LEU A 488 -19.97 8.83 0.24
C LEU A 488 -19.31 9.64 -0.87
N MET A 489 -18.65 8.96 -1.81
CA MET A 489 -18.17 9.57 -3.03
C MET A 489 -18.90 8.99 -4.24
N LEU A 490 -19.38 9.87 -5.10
CA LEU A 490 -19.99 9.56 -6.38
C LEU A 490 -19.12 10.08 -7.50
N GLN A 491 -18.90 9.26 -8.52
CA GLN A 491 -18.13 9.61 -9.70
C GLN A 491 -18.91 9.22 -10.95
N SER A 492 -18.95 10.13 -11.93
CA SER A 492 -19.45 9.86 -13.28
C SER A 492 -18.38 10.32 -14.29
N SER A 493 -17.95 9.42 -15.15
CA SER A 493 -16.97 9.68 -16.20
C SER A 493 -17.52 9.26 -17.54
N ASN A 494 -17.51 10.20 -18.50
CA ASN A 494 -18.09 10.05 -19.82
C ASN A 494 -16.98 10.25 -20.85
N ASN A 495 -16.61 9.18 -21.57
CA ASN A 495 -15.51 9.20 -22.53
C ASN A 495 -15.97 8.85 -23.95
N LEU A 496 -15.55 9.69 -24.89
CA LEU A 496 -15.68 9.46 -26.31
C LEU A 496 -14.28 9.16 -26.87
N THR A 497 -14.09 7.95 -27.40
CA THR A 497 -12.80 7.52 -27.94
C THR A 497 -12.94 7.12 -29.39
N TYR A 498 -12.08 7.71 -30.23
CA TYR A 498 -11.89 7.31 -31.62
C TYR A 498 -10.57 6.59 -31.80
N THR A 499 -10.59 5.40 -32.38
CA THR A 499 -9.39 4.62 -32.76
C THR A 499 -9.44 4.31 -34.24
N GLY A 500 -8.46 4.78 -34.98
CA GLY A 500 -8.33 4.59 -36.41
C GLY A 500 -6.95 4.14 -36.81
N SER A 501 -6.89 3.26 -37.81
CA SER A 501 -5.64 2.80 -38.43
C SER A 501 -5.77 2.91 -39.93
N TRP A 502 -4.80 3.55 -40.56
CA TRP A 502 -4.70 3.67 -42.03
C TRP A 502 -3.25 3.59 -42.48
N ASN A 503 -2.95 2.61 -43.30
CA ASN A 503 -1.58 2.22 -43.64
C ASN A 503 -0.73 2.03 -42.37
N ASP A 504 0.38 2.77 -42.26
CA ASP A 504 1.32 2.72 -41.13
C ASP A 504 0.96 3.71 -40.01
N HIS A 505 -0.22 4.33 -40.04
CA HIS A 505 -0.65 5.34 -39.07
C HIS A 505 -1.70 4.75 -38.14
N HIS A 506 -1.50 4.93 -36.84
CA HIS A 506 -2.45 4.58 -35.79
C HIS A 506 -2.75 5.81 -34.97
N LEU A 507 -4.02 6.15 -34.82
CA LEU A 507 -4.49 7.31 -34.05
C LEU A 507 -5.51 6.85 -33.02
N THR A 508 -5.30 7.25 -31.76
CA THR A 508 -6.33 7.18 -30.72
C THR A 508 -6.55 8.58 -30.16
N ALA A 509 -7.78 9.07 -30.26
CA ALA A 509 -8.19 10.37 -29.72
C ALA A 509 -9.31 10.15 -28.71
N THR A 510 -9.15 10.71 -27.50
CA THR A 510 -10.10 10.55 -26.41
C THR A 510 -10.49 11.90 -25.83
N ALA A 511 -11.78 12.15 -25.67
CA ALA A 511 -12.33 13.27 -24.93
C ALA A 511 -13.13 12.76 -23.73
N VAL A 512 -12.89 13.31 -22.55
CA VAL A 512 -13.52 12.89 -21.30
C VAL A 512 -14.15 14.07 -20.60
N TYR A 513 -15.35 13.85 -20.06
CA TYR A 513 -15.99 14.72 -19.10
C TYR A 513 -16.25 13.93 -17.82
N GLU A 514 -15.72 14.41 -16.69
CA GLU A 514 -15.82 13.73 -15.39
C GLU A 514 -16.36 14.68 -14.32
N VAL A 515 -17.23 14.15 -13.47
CA VAL A 515 -17.71 14.81 -12.26
C VAL A 515 -17.55 13.87 -11.09
N THR A 516 -16.96 14.39 -10.00
CA THR A 516 -16.86 13.68 -8.72
C THR A 516 -17.41 14.56 -7.61
N SER A 517 -18.19 13.99 -6.72
CA SER A 517 -18.60 14.63 -5.47
C SER A 517 -18.32 13.71 -4.29
N SER A 518 -17.92 14.28 -3.17
CA SER A 518 -17.69 13.54 -1.93
C SER A 518 -18.32 14.30 -0.76
N GLU A 519 -18.97 13.56 0.09
CA GLU A 519 -19.58 14.02 1.34
C GLU A 519 -19.00 13.19 2.49
N THR A 520 -18.54 13.88 3.54
CA THR A 520 -18.06 13.24 4.77
C THR A 520 -18.81 13.80 5.97
N ARG A 521 -19.30 12.92 6.81
CA ARG A 521 -19.92 13.24 8.10
C ARG A 521 -19.14 12.54 9.20
N THR A 522 -18.84 13.26 10.25
CA THR A 522 -18.20 12.72 11.45
C THR A 522 -19.04 13.01 12.67
N MET A 523 -19.04 12.08 13.61
CA MET A 523 -19.64 12.25 14.93
C MET A 523 -18.70 11.64 15.97
N GLY A 524 -18.36 12.40 16.99
CA GLY A 524 -17.55 11.96 18.12
C GLY A 524 -18.27 12.20 19.43
N ILE A 525 -18.19 11.21 20.32
CA ILE A 525 -18.68 11.33 21.71
C ILE A 525 -17.61 10.78 22.62
N THR A 526 -17.20 11.58 23.61
CA THR A 526 -16.27 11.14 24.65
C THR A 526 -16.90 11.29 26.02
N GLY A 527 -16.54 10.40 26.93
CA GLY A 527 -16.96 10.41 28.31
C GLY A 527 -15.80 10.11 29.24
N ASN A 528 -15.66 10.89 30.30
CA ASN A 528 -14.62 10.72 31.30
C ASN A 528 -15.20 10.50 32.70
N ASN A 529 -14.44 9.81 33.57
CA ASN A 529 -14.83 9.47 34.93
C ASN A 529 -16.17 8.71 34.98
N LEU A 530 -16.16 7.48 34.44
CA LEU A 530 -17.33 6.61 34.42
C LEU A 530 -17.73 6.20 35.85
N LEU A 531 -19.01 6.30 36.20
CA LEU A 531 -19.56 5.84 37.49
C LEU A 531 -19.39 4.34 37.63
N THR A 532 -19.47 3.59 36.53
CA THR A 532 -19.16 2.16 36.47
C THR A 532 -18.42 1.82 35.18
N GLU A 533 -17.39 0.99 35.27
CA GLU A 533 -16.59 0.56 34.14
C GLU A 533 -17.22 -0.63 33.40
N GLY A 534 -18.19 -1.34 34.01
CA GLY A 534 -18.86 -2.48 33.41
C GLY A 534 -19.65 -2.16 32.14
N VAL A 535 -19.92 -0.88 31.85
CA VAL A 535 -20.58 -0.46 30.61
C VAL A 535 -19.64 -0.35 29.40
N GLY A 536 -18.31 -0.36 29.66
CA GLY A 536 -17.33 -0.16 28.59
C GLY A 536 -17.58 1.12 27.81
N TRP A 537 -17.62 1.04 26.48
CA TRP A 537 -17.92 2.17 25.58
C TRP A 537 -19.41 2.31 25.20
N TRP A 538 -20.32 1.49 25.75
CA TRP A 538 -21.72 1.43 25.28
C TRP A 538 -22.64 2.49 25.89
N ASN A 539 -22.28 3.09 27.00
CA ASN A 539 -23.16 4.06 27.68
C ASN A 539 -22.42 5.29 28.20
N VAL A 540 -22.32 6.31 27.36
CA VAL A 540 -21.71 7.61 27.73
C VAL A 540 -22.49 8.30 28.85
N GLY A 541 -23.77 7.94 29.06
CA GLY A 541 -24.60 8.47 30.13
C GLY A 541 -24.03 8.24 31.54
N MET A 542 -23.14 7.22 31.70
CA MET A 542 -22.46 6.90 32.95
C MET A 542 -21.20 7.75 33.20
N ALA A 543 -20.79 8.61 32.26
CA ALA A 543 -19.67 9.52 32.45
C ALA A 543 -20.07 10.78 33.21
N SER A 544 -19.23 11.24 34.16
CA SER A 544 -19.43 12.51 34.86
C SER A 544 -19.11 13.72 33.99
N SER A 545 -18.21 13.58 33.02
CA SER A 545 -17.90 14.60 32.02
C SER A 545 -18.10 14.00 30.61
N ARG A 546 -18.83 14.71 29.76
CA ARG A 546 -19.18 14.29 28.41
C ARG A 546 -18.89 15.40 27.43
N ASP A 547 -18.35 15.04 26.30
CA ASP A 547 -18.13 15.94 25.17
C ASP A 547 -18.64 15.28 23.89
N ALA A 548 -19.26 16.07 23.01
CA ALA A 548 -19.76 15.60 21.73
C ALA A 548 -19.40 16.61 20.65
N ASN A 549 -18.91 16.08 19.54
CA ASN A 549 -18.60 16.86 18.34
C ASN A 549 -19.21 16.22 17.11
N ASN A 550 -19.46 17.03 16.11
CA ASN A 550 -19.84 16.56 14.79
C ASN A 550 -19.21 17.44 13.71
N GLY A 551 -19.03 16.86 12.55
CA GLY A 551 -18.47 17.54 11.39
C GLY A 551 -19.22 17.17 10.12
N TYR A 552 -19.24 18.10 9.18
CA TYR A 552 -19.78 17.90 7.85
C TYR A 552 -18.86 18.57 6.83
N GLU A 553 -18.42 17.80 5.85
CA GLU A 553 -17.59 18.28 4.75
C GLU A 553 -18.13 17.79 3.42
N GLN A 554 -18.15 18.66 2.43
CA GLN A 554 -18.53 18.34 1.06
C GLN A 554 -17.58 19.02 0.08
N TRP A 555 -17.22 18.30 -0.99
CA TRP A 555 -16.50 18.90 -2.09
C TRP A 555 -16.91 18.26 -3.43
N ALA A 556 -16.66 18.99 -4.51
CA ALA A 556 -16.88 18.54 -5.86
C ALA A 556 -15.73 18.91 -6.78
N LEU A 557 -15.50 18.07 -7.78
CA LEU A 557 -14.51 18.24 -8.83
C LEU A 557 -15.17 17.99 -10.17
N MET A 558 -14.96 18.90 -11.11
CA MET A 558 -15.39 18.77 -12.50
C MET A 558 -14.18 18.83 -13.41
N SER A 559 -14.07 17.93 -14.37
CA SER A 559 -12.88 17.80 -15.20
C SER A 559 -13.23 17.61 -16.68
N GLY A 560 -12.46 18.27 -17.54
CA GLY A 560 -12.45 18.04 -18.99
C GLY A 560 -11.07 17.57 -19.43
N VAL A 561 -10.99 16.47 -20.20
CA VAL A 561 -9.72 15.91 -20.70
C VAL A 561 -9.79 15.70 -22.20
N ALA A 562 -8.72 16.08 -22.89
CA ALA A 562 -8.48 15.74 -24.29
C ALA A 562 -7.11 15.05 -24.41
N ARG A 563 -7.07 13.89 -25.02
CA ARG A 563 -5.84 13.11 -25.23
C ARG A 563 -5.77 12.63 -26.67
N VAL A 564 -4.60 12.75 -27.27
CA VAL A 564 -4.30 12.24 -28.61
C VAL A 564 -3.04 11.40 -28.52
N MET A 565 -3.13 10.16 -28.99
CA MET A 565 -2.01 9.24 -29.14
C MET A 565 -1.86 8.90 -30.61
N TYR A 566 -0.67 9.10 -31.12
CA TYR A 566 -0.34 8.85 -32.52
C TYR A 566 0.89 7.96 -32.61
N ASN A 567 0.78 6.90 -33.40
CA ASN A 567 1.87 5.97 -33.68
C ASN A 567 2.05 5.88 -35.21
N PHE A 568 3.29 6.03 -35.65
CA PHE A 568 3.70 5.92 -37.05
C PHE A 568 4.70 4.78 -37.23
N LYS A 569 4.32 3.76 -37.99
CA LYS A 569 5.15 2.59 -38.33
C LYS A 569 5.62 1.78 -37.11
N ASP A 570 4.95 1.85 -35.98
CA ASP A 570 5.43 1.31 -34.69
C ASP A 570 6.86 1.76 -34.32
N ARG A 571 7.31 2.91 -34.89
CA ARG A 571 8.62 3.52 -34.69
C ARG A 571 8.53 4.80 -33.86
N TYR A 572 7.63 5.69 -34.24
CA TYR A 572 7.49 7.03 -33.65
C TYR A 572 6.14 7.16 -32.99
N MET A 573 6.14 7.40 -31.70
CA MET A 573 4.93 7.56 -30.90
C MET A 573 4.92 8.94 -30.29
N LEU A 574 3.77 9.61 -30.36
CA LEU A 574 3.53 10.91 -29.77
C LEU A 574 2.23 10.88 -28.99
N THR A 575 2.27 11.33 -27.74
CA THR A 575 1.08 11.48 -26.90
C THR A 575 0.99 12.91 -26.41
N GLY A 576 -0.15 13.56 -26.63
CA GLY A 576 -0.47 14.87 -26.09
C GLY A 576 -1.71 14.75 -25.21
N THR A 577 -1.68 15.33 -24.00
CA THR A 577 -2.84 15.37 -23.09
C THR A 577 -3.03 16.79 -22.58
N PHE A 578 -4.27 17.25 -22.57
CA PHE A 578 -4.66 18.49 -21.91
C PHE A 578 -5.83 18.21 -20.97
N ARG A 579 -5.69 18.65 -19.71
CA ARG A 579 -6.73 18.51 -18.70
C ARG A 579 -7.01 19.84 -18.02
N ALA A 580 -8.28 20.12 -17.78
CA ALA A 580 -8.76 21.25 -17.01
C ALA A 580 -9.62 20.72 -15.84
N ASP A 581 -9.27 21.07 -14.61
CA ASP A 581 -9.96 20.66 -13.39
C ASP A 581 -10.51 21.88 -12.65
N GLY A 582 -11.79 21.86 -12.30
CA GLY A 582 -12.46 22.85 -11.47
C GLY A 582 -12.85 22.28 -10.11
N SER A 583 -12.20 22.76 -9.02
CA SER A 583 -12.44 22.26 -7.67
C SER A 583 -13.21 23.26 -6.80
N SER A 584 -14.18 22.76 -6.05
CA SER A 584 -14.92 23.54 -5.07
C SER A 584 -14.10 23.88 -3.81
N ARG A 585 -12.95 23.23 -3.60
CA ARG A 585 -12.06 23.51 -2.46
C ARG A 585 -11.39 24.88 -2.52
N PHE A 586 -11.26 25.46 -3.72
CA PHE A 586 -10.73 26.80 -3.93
C PHE A 586 -11.86 27.83 -4.07
N ALA A 587 -11.75 28.95 -3.36
CA ALA A 587 -12.79 29.97 -3.34
C ALA A 587 -12.87 30.72 -4.68
N LYS A 588 -11.77 31.35 -5.12
CA LYS A 588 -11.73 32.16 -6.35
C LYS A 588 -11.06 31.46 -7.52
N LYS A 589 -9.87 30.90 -7.34
CA LYS A 589 -9.06 30.29 -8.40
C LYS A 589 -9.36 28.79 -8.54
N LYS A 590 -10.59 28.47 -8.92
CA LYS A 590 -11.11 27.10 -8.95
C LYS A 590 -10.49 26.22 -10.03
N TRP A 591 -10.08 26.81 -11.16
CA TRP A 591 -9.61 26.08 -12.33
C TRP A 591 -8.10 25.92 -12.36
N GLY A 592 -7.64 24.68 -12.58
CA GLY A 592 -6.26 24.30 -12.87
C GLY A 592 -6.14 23.70 -14.27
N TYR A 593 -5.03 23.96 -14.98
CA TYR A 593 -4.76 23.47 -16.33
C TYR A 593 -3.47 22.67 -16.34
N PHE A 594 -3.54 21.46 -16.90
CA PHE A 594 -2.50 20.44 -16.79
C PHE A 594 -2.16 19.84 -18.16
N PRO A 595 -1.30 20.49 -18.94
CA PRO A 595 -0.81 19.96 -20.21
C PRO A 595 0.30 18.96 -20.00
N SER A 596 0.38 17.95 -20.89
CA SER A 596 1.52 17.04 -20.96
C SER A 596 1.77 16.56 -22.40
N ILE A 597 3.03 16.24 -22.68
CA ILE A 597 3.49 15.67 -23.93
C ILE A 597 4.47 14.53 -23.65
N ALA A 598 4.40 13.46 -24.42
CA ALA A 598 5.40 12.40 -24.41
C ALA A 598 5.69 11.94 -25.84
N ALA A 599 6.94 11.59 -26.09
CA ALA A 599 7.39 11.01 -27.34
C ALA A 599 8.18 9.73 -27.06
N ALA A 600 8.05 8.76 -27.94
CA ALA A 600 8.87 7.57 -27.91
C ALA A 600 9.35 7.20 -29.31
N TRP A 601 10.56 6.64 -29.35
CA TRP A 601 11.19 6.17 -30.58
C TRP A 601 11.68 4.72 -30.38
N THR A 602 11.11 3.80 -31.15
CA THR A 602 11.52 2.39 -31.15
C THR A 602 12.61 2.21 -32.21
N LEU A 603 13.87 2.32 -31.78
CA LEU A 603 15.04 2.24 -32.64
C LEU A 603 15.18 0.86 -33.30
N SER A 604 14.81 -0.20 -32.56
CA SER A 604 14.85 -1.58 -33.09
C SER A 604 14.02 -1.79 -34.37
N ASN A 605 12.97 -0.96 -34.56
CA ASN A 605 12.13 -1.07 -35.75
C ASN A 605 12.69 -0.29 -36.98
N GLU A 606 13.83 0.38 -36.81
CA GLU A 606 14.50 1.10 -37.92
C GLU A 606 15.21 0.14 -38.87
N ASP A 607 15.30 0.54 -40.15
CA ASP A 607 15.88 -0.33 -41.19
C ASP A 607 17.35 -0.65 -40.95
N PHE A 608 18.11 0.28 -40.31
CA PHE A 608 19.53 0.06 -39.96
C PHE A 608 19.76 -0.88 -38.79
N MET A 609 18.70 -1.25 -38.05
CA MET A 609 18.80 -2.19 -36.93
C MET A 609 18.39 -3.63 -37.30
N LYS A 610 17.83 -3.86 -38.46
CA LYS A 610 17.29 -5.18 -38.89
C LYS A 610 18.33 -6.29 -38.87
N ASP A 611 19.59 -5.99 -39.13
CA ASP A 611 20.68 -6.95 -39.18
C ASP A 611 21.32 -7.23 -37.80
N VAL A 612 20.88 -6.53 -36.77
CA VAL A 612 21.43 -6.65 -35.40
C VAL A 612 20.63 -7.70 -34.61
N SER A 613 20.86 -8.98 -34.85
CA SER A 613 20.09 -10.08 -34.26
C SER A 613 20.15 -10.18 -32.71
N SER A 614 21.23 -9.65 -32.09
CA SER A 614 21.40 -9.71 -30.64
C SER A 614 20.51 -8.73 -29.86
N VAL A 615 19.89 -7.76 -30.56
CA VAL A 615 19.07 -6.69 -29.99
C VAL A 615 17.65 -6.85 -30.54
N GLN A 616 16.70 -7.16 -29.66
CA GLN A 616 15.31 -7.33 -30.05
C GLN A 616 14.52 -6.05 -29.93
N ASP A 617 14.73 -5.29 -28.83
CA ASP A 617 14.04 -4.03 -28.62
C ASP A 617 15.02 -2.96 -28.10
N ILE A 618 14.95 -1.77 -28.66
CA ILE A 618 15.48 -0.55 -28.09
C ILE A 618 14.41 0.53 -28.25
N LYS A 619 13.96 1.10 -27.13
CA LYS A 619 12.97 2.16 -27.10
C LYS A 619 13.45 3.30 -26.22
N LEU A 620 13.55 4.48 -26.81
CA LEU A 620 13.81 5.74 -26.11
C LEU A 620 12.48 6.43 -25.83
N ARG A 621 12.32 6.98 -24.63
CA ARG A 621 11.13 7.70 -24.21
C ARG A 621 11.51 9.03 -23.59
N ALA A 622 10.77 10.09 -23.89
CA ALA A 622 10.89 11.37 -23.20
C ALA A 622 9.49 11.94 -22.93
N SER A 623 9.28 12.45 -21.73
CA SER A 623 8.02 13.10 -21.40
C SER A 623 8.24 14.35 -20.56
N TYR A 624 7.31 15.32 -20.74
CA TYR A 624 7.21 16.51 -19.91
C TYR A 624 5.74 16.82 -19.67
N GLY A 625 5.41 17.17 -18.42
CA GLY A 625 4.04 17.53 -18.09
C GLY A 625 3.92 18.27 -16.78
N ILE A 626 2.75 18.85 -16.59
CA ILE A 626 2.34 19.53 -15.37
C ILE A 626 1.14 18.79 -14.81
N VAL A 627 1.19 18.44 -13.53
CA VAL A 627 0.09 17.86 -12.76
C VAL A 627 -0.17 18.72 -11.55
N GLY A 628 -1.42 18.73 -11.08
CA GLY A 628 -1.81 19.54 -9.93
C GLY A 628 -2.00 18.76 -8.66
N SER A 629 -2.17 19.48 -7.54
CA SER A 629 -2.68 18.95 -6.29
C SER A 629 -3.70 19.92 -5.70
N GLN A 630 -4.85 19.38 -5.27
CA GLN A 630 -5.89 20.10 -4.51
C GLN A 630 -5.91 19.69 -3.04
N ALA A 631 -4.80 19.19 -2.51
CA ALA A 631 -4.73 18.55 -1.22
C ALA A 631 -4.88 19.53 -0.05
N ILE A 632 -5.97 20.32 -0.04
CA ILE A 632 -6.45 21.09 1.12
C ILE A 632 -7.80 20.55 1.55
N SER A 633 -8.12 20.73 2.83
CA SER A 633 -9.44 20.38 3.34
C SER A 633 -10.53 21.25 2.70
N PRO A 634 -11.74 20.76 2.52
CA PRO A 634 -12.87 21.61 2.16
C PRO A 634 -12.95 22.82 3.09
N TYR A 635 -13.35 23.95 2.55
CA TYR A 635 -13.50 25.23 3.26
C TYR A 635 -12.21 25.86 3.83
N ALA A 636 -11.04 25.26 3.64
CA ALA A 636 -9.75 25.79 4.16
C ALA A 636 -9.41 27.21 3.66
N THR A 637 -10.02 27.66 2.57
CA THR A 637 -9.87 29.02 2.01
C THR A 637 -10.78 30.06 2.69
N MET A 638 -11.69 29.58 3.57
CA MET A 638 -12.74 30.40 4.18
C MET A 638 -12.35 30.73 5.60
N GLY A 639 -11.80 31.49 6.17
CA GLY A 639 -11.58 31.75 7.62
C GLY A 639 -12.64 31.11 8.51
N LEU A 640 -12.31 29.98 9.10
CA LEU A 640 -13.22 29.26 9.98
C LEU A 640 -13.15 29.80 11.41
N MET A 641 -14.30 29.85 12.07
CA MET A 641 -14.39 30.25 13.48
C MET A 641 -14.52 29.03 14.37
N SER A 642 -13.85 29.05 15.51
CA SER A 642 -13.98 28.04 16.56
C SER A 642 -14.69 28.62 17.75
N ALA A 643 -15.55 27.82 18.37
CA ALA A 643 -16.17 28.19 19.66
C ALA A 643 -15.16 27.98 20.80
N THR A 644 -15.18 28.88 21.76
CA THR A 644 -14.40 28.74 22.99
C THR A 644 -15.24 29.17 24.18
N ALA A 645 -14.92 28.68 25.38
CA ALA A 645 -15.58 29.09 26.59
C ALA A 645 -14.86 30.32 27.18
N TYR A 646 -15.60 31.37 27.42
CA TYR A 646 -15.14 32.53 28.19
C TYR A 646 -15.74 32.48 29.57
N ASN A 647 -14.92 32.67 30.59
CA ASN A 647 -15.34 32.73 31.97
C ASN A 647 -15.35 34.19 32.45
N PHE A 648 -16.53 34.75 32.63
CA PHE A 648 -16.72 36.08 33.15
C PHE A 648 -17.17 36.04 34.61
N GLY A 649 -16.38 35.40 35.48
CA GLY A 649 -16.65 35.33 36.95
C GLY A 649 -16.85 33.88 37.44
N THR A 650 -17.19 33.77 38.69
CA THR A 650 -17.18 32.50 39.45
C THR A 650 -18.33 31.57 39.12
N ASN A 651 -18.77 31.34 37.96
CA ASN A 651 -19.73 30.25 37.61
C ASN A 651 -20.48 30.50 36.29
N SER A 652 -19.97 31.33 35.38
CA SER A 652 -20.62 31.66 34.11
C SER A 652 -19.67 31.42 32.94
N ASN A 653 -19.81 30.29 32.28
CA ASN A 653 -19.14 30.03 31.01
C ASN A 653 -20.02 30.56 29.86
N PHE A 654 -19.52 31.53 29.13
CA PHE A 654 -20.14 32.04 27.92
C PHE A 654 -19.44 31.48 26.71
N THR A 655 -20.19 31.05 25.70
CA THR A 655 -19.63 30.64 24.43
C THR A 655 -19.20 31.88 23.64
N GLY A 656 -17.91 31.99 23.43
CA GLY A 656 -17.33 32.97 22.53
C GLY A 656 -16.92 32.31 21.22
N TYR A 657 -16.67 33.13 20.20
CA TYR A 657 -16.18 32.70 18.91
C TYR A 657 -14.90 33.48 18.57
N TRP A 658 -13.94 32.77 18.01
CA TRP A 658 -12.69 33.38 17.56
C TRP A 658 -12.28 32.81 16.23
N ALA A 659 -11.55 33.57 15.43
CA ALA A 659 -11.03 33.08 14.15
C ALA A 659 -9.90 32.08 14.40
N ASN A 660 -10.10 30.84 14.00
CA ASN A 660 -9.08 29.79 14.11
C ASN A 660 -8.05 29.94 13.00
N ASP A 661 -8.50 30.10 11.77
CA ASP A 661 -7.67 30.31 10.59
C ASP A 661 -8.08 31.60 9.85
N ILE A 662 -7.10 32.30 9.29
CA ILE A 662 -7.36 33.49 8.47
C ILE A 662 -7.81 33.04 7.06
N ALA A 663 -8.84 33.72 6.52
CA ALA A 663 -9.32 33.47 5.16
C ALA A 663 -8.25 33.74 4.09
N THR A 664 -8.08 32.82 3.17
CA THR A 664 -7.13 32.93 2.05
C THR A 664 -7.81 32.61 0.71
N PRO A 665 -8.71 33.50 0.24
CA PRO A 665 -9.53 33.22 -0.95
C PRO A 665 -8.74 33.16 -2.27
N GLU A 666 -7.52 33.70 -2.29
CA GLU A 666 -6.63 33.68 -3.48
C GLU A 666 -5.81 32.40 -3.62
N LEU A 667 -5.95 31.48 -2.67
CA LEU A 667 -5.25 30.20 -2.71
C LEU A 667 -5.54 29.44 -4.00
N THR A 668 -4.52 28.82 -4.57
CA THR A 668 -4.60 28.13 -5.86
C THR A 668 -3.93 26.74 -5.80
N TRP A 669 -3.98 26.03 -6.88
CA TRP A 669 -3.40 24.72 -7.08
C TRP A 669 -1.89 24.68 -6.83
N GLU A 670 -1.44 23.68 -6.11
CA GLU A 670 -0.05 23.24 -6.10
C GLU A 670 0.25 22.59 -7.47
N LYS A 671 1.41 22.88 -8.06
CA LYS A 671 1.78 22.42 -9.40
C LYS A 671 3.09 21.65 -9.35
N THR A 672 3.06 20.42 -9.85
CA THR A 672 4.26 19.61 -10.05
C THR A 672 4.60 19.53 -11.53
N LYS A 673 5.75 20.07 -11.91
CA LYS A 673 6.36 19.95 -13.24
C LYS A 673 7.28 18.74 -13.22
N GLN A 674 7.15 17.87 -14.19
CA GLN A 674 7.96 16.67 -14.26
C GLN A 674 8.53 16.46 -15.65
N PHE A 675 9.81 16.11 -15.70
CA PHE A 675 10.54 15.65 -16.89
C PHE A 675 11.02 14.22 -16.65
N ASP A 676 10.84 13.36 -17.62
CA ASP A 676 11.28 11.97 -17.63
C ASP A 676 12.03 11.64 -18.93
N LEU A 677 13.12 10.87 -18.80
CA LEU A 677 13.86 10.28 -19.91
C LEU A 677 14.05 8.79 -19.62
N GLY A 678 13.52 7.94 -20.49
CA GLY A 678 13.57 6.49 -20.32
C GLY A 678 14.25 5.78 -21.47
N LEU A 679 14.97 4.72 -21.15
CA LEU A 679 15.55 3.77 -22.09
C LEU A 679 15.10 2.36 -21.71
N GLU A 680 14.45 1.69 -22.64
CA GLU A 680 14.14 0.27 -22.56
C GLU A 680 14.93 -0.49 -23.62
N PHE A 681 15.54 -1.60 -23.26
CA PHE A 681 16.18 -2.48 -24.24
C PHE A 681 16.13 -3.95 -23.84
N SER A 682 16.02 -4.81 -24.86
CA SER A 682 15.94 -6.26 -24.75
C SER A 682 17.01 -6.91 -25.59
N LEU A 683 17.76 -7.84 -24.98
CA LEU A 683 18.89 -8.51 -25.60
C LEU A 683 18.72 -10.04 -25.53
N PHE A 684 19.37 -10.75 -26.47
CA PHE A 684 19.51 -12.22 -26.48
C PHE A 684 18.14 -12.93 -26.47
N ASP A 685 17.32 -12.65 -27.47
CA ASP A 685 15.94 -13.17 -27.57
C ASP A 685 15.10 -12.84 -26.32
N ARG A 686 15.18 -11.56 -25.90
CA ARG A 686 14.49 -11.02 -24.71
C ARG A 686 14.84 -11.78 -23.42
N ARG A 687 16.02 -12.44 -23.38
CA ARG A 687 16.49 -13.06 -22.12
C ARG A 687 16.92 -12.04 -21.10
N LEU A 688 17.38 -10.88 -21.55
CA LEU A 688 17.81 -9.80 -20.70
C LEU A 688 17.07 -8.53 -21.09
N ASN A 689 16.22 -8.04 -20.19
CA ASN A 689 15.42 -6.84 -20.37
C ASN A 689 15.83 -5.80 -19.35
N PHE A 690 16.05 -4.58 -19.81
CA PHE A 690 16.41 -3.43 -19.00
C PHE A 690 15.41 -2.31 -19.20
N SER A 691 15.11 -1.60 -18.11
CA SER A 691 14.45 -0.29 -18.15
C SER A 691 15.18 0.64 -17.19
N VAL A 692 15.59 1.77 -17.71
CA VAL A 692 16.26 2.83 -16.94
C VAL A 692 15.50 4.12 -17.18
N ASP A 693 15.02 4.78 -16.15
CA ASP A 693 14.32 6.05 -16.20
C ASP A 693 15.04 7.08 -15.32
N TYR A 694 15.46 8.20 -15.90
CA TYR A 694 15.83 9.39 -15.19
C TYR A 694 14.61 10.29 -15.04
N PHE A 695 14.36 10.80 -13.83
CA PHE A 695 13.26 11.70 -13.57
C PHE A 695 13.71 12.95 -12.79
N TYR A 696 13.04 14.06 -13.08
CA TYR A 696 13.13 15.29 -12.32
C TYR A 696 11.74 15.87 -12.11
N LYS A 697 11.33 15.97 -10.84
CA LYS A 697 10.05 16.56 -10.41
C LYS A 697 10.34 17.85 -9.64
N ARG A 698 9.59 18.91 -9.92
CA ARG A 698 9.62 20.15 -9.16
C ARG A 698 8.21 20.59 -8.85
N THR A 699 7.86 20.60 -7.57
CA THR A 699 6.60 21.14 -7.06
C THR A 699 6.80 22.60 -6.71
N THR A 700 5.97 23.46 -7.28
CA THR A 700 5.90 24.91 -7.03
C THR A 700 4.55 25.26 -6.45
N ASP A 701 4.46 26.42 -5.82
CA ASP A 701 3.21 26.89 -5.19
C ASP A 701 2.71 25.89 -4.13
N ALA A 702 3.64 25.24 -3.37
CA ALA A 702 3.29 24.26 -2.37
C ALA A 702 2.28 24.82 -1.35
N LEU A 703 1.28 24.00 -1.03
CA LEU A 703 0.23 24.38 -0.09
C LEU A 703 0.73 24.18 1.36
N LEU A 704 1.08 25.29 2.01
CA LEU A 704 1.62 25.30 3.37
C LEU A 704 0.66 25.97 4.35
N LYS A 705 0.61 25.42 5.56
CA LYS A 705 -0.06 26.05 6.70
C LYS A 705 0.99 26.75 7.54
N ARG A 706 0.95 28.09 7.56
CA ARG A 706 1.87 28.93 8.34
C ARG A 706 1.23 29.34 9.63
N SER A 707 1.95 29.19 10.74
CA SER A 707 1.54 29.71 12.04
C SER A 707 1.77 31.22 12.12
N ILE A 708 0.89 31.90 12.83
CA ILE A 708 0.98 33.34 13.10
C ILE A 708 0.85 33.61 14.59
N PRO A 709 1.42 34.69 15.10
CA PRO A 709 1.23 35.08 16.48
C PRO A 709 -0.26 35.29 16.81
N GLY A 710 -0.73 34.72 17.91
CA GLY A 710 -2.16 34.77 18.31
C GLY A 710 -2.78 36.16 18.40
N TYR A 711 -1.97 37.20 18.62
CA TYR A 711 -2.47 38.60 18.67
C TYR A 711 -2.94 39.15 17.32
N VAL A 712 -2.64 38.46 16.20
CA VAL A 712 -3.09 38.84 14.86
C VAL A 712 -4.55 38.47 14.62
N GLY A 713 -5.15 37.64 15.48
CA GLY A 713 -6.55 37.25 15.39
C GLY A 713 -6.77 35.90 14.66
N GLY A 714 -5.83 35.01 14.74
CA GLY A 714 -5.89 33.64 14.24
C GLY A 714 -4.65 32.87 14.64
N ASN A 715 -4.64 31.53 14.47
CA ASN A 715 -3.46 30.71 14.76
C ASN A 715 -2.62 30.45 13.53
N SER A 716 -3.26 30.44 12.36
CA SER A 716 -2.58 30.02 11.13
C SER A 716 -3.34 30.48 9.88
N PHE A 717 -2.69 30.39 8.74
CA PHE A 717 -3.29 30.61 7.42
C PHE A 717 -2.64 29.71 6.37
N TRP A 718 -3.40 29.40 5.32
CA TRP A 718 -2.89 28.67 4.17
C TRP A 718 -2.24 29.62 3.17
N VAL A 719 -1.14 29.18 2.57
CA VAL A 719 -0.41 29.94 1.56
C VAL A 719 0.13 29.01 0.48
N ASN A 720 0.18 29.50 -0.75
CA ASN A 720 0.96 28.88 -1.82
C ASN A 720 2.41 29.34 -1.69
N ASP A 721 3.23 28.53 -1.00
CA ASP A 721 4.60 28.90 -0.68
C ASP A 721 5.50 27.66 -0.69
N GLY A 722 6.75 27.87 -1.01
CA GLY A 722 7.73 26.80 -1.03
C GLY A 722 7.83 26.07 -2.38
N GLU A 723 8.99 25.48 -2.55
CA GLU A 723 9.33 24.66 -3.69
C GLU A 723 10.08 23.42 -3.24
N ILE A 724 9.72 22.27 -3.81
CA ILE A 724 10.30 20.97 -3.49
C ILE A 724 10.73 20.30 -4.78
N SER A 725 11.89 19.66 -4.78
CA SER A 725 12.33 18.85 -5.90
C SER A 725 12.61 17.41 -5.51
N ASN A 726 12.35 16.51 -6.44
CA ASN A 726 12.73 15.10 -6.39
C ASN A 726 13.42 14.75 -7.71
N ARG A 727 14.60 14.16 -7.63
CA ARG A 727 15.33 13.67 -8.81
C ARG A 727 15.92 12.31 -8.52
N GLY A 728 16.01 11.49 -9.55
CA GLY A 728 16.53 10.16 -9.35
C GLY A 728 16.58 9.31 -10.61
N ILE A 729 16.96 8.07 -10.39
CA ILE A 729 17.05 7.04 -11.42
C ILE A 729 16.31 5.81 -10.94
N ASP A 730 15.39 5.33 -11.74
CA ASP A 730 14.74 4.02 -11.59
C ASP A 730 15.42 3.02 -12.52
N LEU A 731 15.76 1.85 -12.00
CA LEU A 731 16.35 0.75 -12.74
C LEU A 731 15.48 -0.50 -12.55
N SER A 732 15.19 -1.21 -13.64
CA SER A 732 14.61 -2.55 -13.60
C SER A 732 15.36 -3.45 -14.56
N VAL A 733 15.83 -4.60 -14.09
CA VAL A 733 16.56 -5.59 -14.89
C VAL A 733 15.89 -6.94 -14.69
N THR A 734 15.40 -7.55 -15.77
CA THR A 734 14.86 -8.91 -15.75
C THR A 734 15.71 -9.80 -16.61
N ALA A 735 16.29 -10.82 -16.01
CA ALA A 735 17.12 -11.82 -16.67
C ALA A 735 16.42 -13.19 -16.62
N ARG A 736 16.16 -13.78 -17.79
CA ARG A 736 15.79 -15.19 -17.94
C ARG A 736 17.07 -16.01 -18.05
N ILE A 737 17.65 -16.38 -16.90
CA ILE A 737 18.97 -17.00 -16.78
C ILE A 737 18.96 -18.37 -17.44
N MET A 738 17.90 -19.15 -17.21
CA MET A 738 17.70 -20.46 -17.79
C MET A 738 16.23 -20.64 -18.14
N GLN A 739 15.98 -21.16 -19.33
CA GLN A 739 14.64 -21.48 -19.81
C GLN A 739 14.72 -22.74 -20.68
N ASN A 740 14.27 -23.84 -20.12
CA ASN A 740 14.05 -25.12 -20.83
C ASN A 740 12.78 -25.78 -20.29
N ASP A 741 12.33 -26.84 -20.93
CA ASP A 741 11.08 -27.52 -20.62
C ASP A 741 10.95 -28.04 -19.19
N ARG A 742 12.07 -28.21 -18.49
CA ARG A 742 12.08 -28.77 -17.12
C ARG A 742 12.46 -27.75 -16.05
N PHE A 743 13.24 -26.73 -16.42
CA PHE A 743 13.79 -25.78 -15.46
C PHE A 743 13.74 -24.36 -16.04
N GLN A 744 13.14 -23.45 -15.29
CA GLN A 744 13.08 -22.04 -15.60
C GLN A 744 13.64 -21.26 -14.41
N TRP A 745 14.49 -20.29 -14.70
CA TRP A 745 15.01 -19.37 -13.69
C TRP A 745 14.97 -17.94 -14.24
N THR A 746 14.12 -17.12 -13.59
CA THR A 746 14.00 -15.69 -13.87
C THR A 746 14.45 -14.92 -12.65
N SER A 747 15.31 -13.94 -12.85
CA SER A 747 15.79 -13.02 -11.83
C SER A 747 15.42 -11.61 -12.22
N THR A 748 14.75 -10.87 -11.33
CA THR A 748 14.36 -9.46 -11.52
C THR A 748 14.93 -8.61 -10.42
N LEU A 749 15.70 -7.59 -10.80
CA LEU A 749 16.30 -6.60 -9.92
C LEU A 749 15.67 -5.25 -10.18
N ASN A 750 15.12 -4.62 -9.15
CA ASN A 750 14.59 -3.26 -9.17
C ASN A 750 15.43 -2.39 -8.24
N GLY A 751 15.83 -1.23 -8.70
CA GLY A 751 16.60 -0.29 -7.90
C GLY A 751 16.09 1.14 -8.12
N THR A 752 16.16 1.96 -7.08
CA THR A 752 15.84 3.38 -7.19
C THR A 752 16.83 4.19 -6.39
N TYR A 753 17.45 5.16 -7.04
CA TYR A 753 18.18 6.23 -6.38
C TYR A 753 17.32 7.48 -6.37
N LEU A 754 17.13 8.10 -5.19
CA LEU A 754 16.26 9.25 -5.01
C LEU A 754 16.95 10.33 -4.17
N LYS A 755 16.88 11.56 -4.63
CA LYS A 755 17.28 12.74 -3.87
C LYS A 755 16.11 13.71 -3.79
N ASN A 756 15.54 13.88 -2.58
CA ASN A 756 14.53 14.88 -2.25
C ASN A 756 15.20 16.15 -1.71
N ARG A 757 14.66 17.34 -2.02
CA ARG A 757 15.17 18.62 -1.53
C ARG A 757 14.05 19.66 -1.46
N VAL A 758 14.02 20.40 -0.38
CA VAL A 758 13.30 21.67 -0.26
C VAL A 758 14.15 22.75 -0.94
N GLU A 759 13.67 23.32 -2.04
CA GLU A 759 14.42 24.29 -2.83
C GLU A 759 14.26 25.70 -2.27
N ARG A 760 13.04 26.05 -1.78
CA ARG A 760 12.74 27.41 -1.32
C ARG A 760 11.57 27.41 -0.31
N LEU A 761 11.65 28.29 0.66
CA LEU A 761 10.57 28.76 1.51
C LEU A 761 10.51 30.30 1.44
N SER A 762 9.36 30.95 1.70
CA SER A 762 9.17 32.38 1.47
C SER A 762 10.03 33.29 2.37
N GLY A 763 10.43 32.81 3.54
CA GLY A 763 11.36 33.52 4.43
C GLY A 763 12.84 33.49 4.00
N GLY A 764 13.16 32.86 2.86
CA GLY A 764 14.51 32.77 2.32
C GLY A 764 15.28 31.56 2.84
N GLU A 765 16.62 31.62 2.75
CA GLU A 765 17.51 30.47 3.12
C GLU A 765 17.53 30.15 4.61
N ASN A 766 17.24 31.15 5.46
CA ASN A 766 17.16 30.99 6.90
C ASN A 766 15.77 30.63 7.42
N ASP A 767 14.78 30.58 6.52
CA ASP A 767 13.43 30.14 6.90
C ASP A 767 13.40 28.64 7.17
N PHE A 768 12.64 28.22 8.17
CA PHE A 768 12.45 26.82 8.48
C PHE A 768 11.09 26.57 9.13
N ILE A 769 10.66 25.33 9.03
CA ILE A 769 9.44 24.85 9.69
C ILE A 769 9.85 23.71 10.60
N ASN A 770 9.56 23.81 11.89
CA ASN A 770 9.79 22.73 12.85
C ASN A 770 8.86 21.55 12.56
N GLY A 771 9.40 20.36 12.69
CA GLY A 771 8.59 19.14 12.79
C GLY A 771 7.89 19.05 14.16
N SER A 772 7.33 17.87 14.43
CA SER A 772 6.68 17.62 15.71
C SER A 772 7.70 17.35 16.81
N SER A 773 7.37 17.75 18.06
CA SER A 773 8.09 17.26 19.23
C SER A 773 7.74 15.79 19.47
N PRO A 774 8.74 14.90 19.57
CA PRO A 774 8.48 13.46 19.46
C PRO A 774 7.76 12.85 20.65
N ALA A 775 7.76 13.44 21.85
CA ALA A 775 6.95 12.91 22.95
C ALA A 775 7.03 13.68 24.26
N ALA A 776 6.18 13.29 25.20
CA ALA A 776 6.07 13.82 26.55
C ALA A 776 7.45 13.91 27.27
N GLY A 777 7.83 15.12 27.64
CA GLY A 777 9.10 15.43 28.32
C GLY A 777 10.27 15.72 27.40
N MET A 778 10.12 15.65 26.09
CA MET A 778 11.10 16.11 25.11
C MET A 778 10.67 17.48 24.60
N VAL A 779 11.41 18.50 24.95
CA VAL A 779 11.06 19.90 24.69
C VAL A 779 11.32 20.29 23.23
N ASP A 780 12.15 19.53 22.53
CA ASP A 780 12.70 19.90 21.23
C ASP A 780 12.07 19.15 20.06
N TYR A 781 12.00 19.83 18.92
CA TYR A 781 11.64 19.23 17.65
C TYR A 781 12.76 18.31 17.15
N ALA A 782 12.41 17.11 16.68
CA ALA A 782 13.40 16.14 16.18
C ALA A 782 13.77 16.40 14.73
N THR A 783 12.89 17.03 13.97
CA THR A 783 13.02 17.23 12.52
C THR A 783 12.82 18.69 12.13
N ILE A 784 13.34 19.04 10.97
CA ILE A 784 13.26 20.38 10.41
C ILE A 784 13.00 20.32 8.91
N ILE A 785 12.24 21.29 8.40
CA ILE A 785 12.10 21.56 6.98
C ILE A 785 12.84 22.87 6.69
N LYS A 786 13.92 22.77 5.92
CA LYS A 786 14.80 23.89 5.62
C LYS A 786 15.20 23.86 4.14
N PRO A 787 15.33 25.03 3.48
CA PRO A 787 15.93 25.09 2.15
C PRO A 787 17.30 24.42 2.10
N GLY A 788 17.53 23.64 1.06
CA GLY A 788 18.76 22.87 0.87
C GLY A 788 18.67 21.42 1.36
N GLU A 789 17.77 21.12 2.29
CA GLU A 789 17.65 19.82 2.95
C GLU A 789 16.44 19.00 2.45
N ALA A 790 16.43 17.71 2.76
CA ALA A 790 15.32 16.81 2.46
C ALA A 790 14.18 16.96 3.48
N ILE A 791 12.95 16.63 3.07
CA ILE A 791 11.85 16.45 4.03
C ILE A 791 12.18 15.25 4.94
N GLY A 792 11.94 15.37 6.26
CA GLY A 792 12.35 14.35 7.24
C GLY A 792 13.83 14.43 7.64
N THR A 793 14.43 15.62 7.55
CA THR A 793 15.79 15.90 8.03
C THR A 793 15.80 16.05 9.55
N PHE A 794 16.68 15.31 10.20
CA PHE A 794 16.88 15.39 11.65
C PHE A 794 17.69 16.62 12.03
N TRP A 795 17.22 17.30 13.08
CA TRP A 795 17.78 18.54 13.60
C TRP A 795 18.10 18.38 15.09
N GLY A 796 19.36 18.36 15.43
CA GLY A 796 19.81 18.05 16.79
C GLY A 796 21.28 18.29 17.01
N TYR A 797 21.79 17.73 18.10
CA TYR A 797 23.14 17.90 18.59
C TYR A 797 24.09 16.85 18.08
N GLU A 798 25.33 17.23 17.81
CA GLU A 798 26.40 16.28 17.53
C GLU A 798 27.09 15.86 18.83
N TRP A 799 26.90 14.59 19.18
CA TRP A 799 27.55 13.98 20.34
C TRP A 799 29.03 13.72 20.08
N THR A 800 29.91 14.13 21.02
CA THR A 800 31.37 14.05 20.90
C THR A 800 31.99 13.02 21.83
N GLY A 801 31.24 12.48 22.79
CA GLY A 801 31.73 11.49 23.72
C GLY A 801 31.29 11.72 25.15
N LEU A 802 32.10 11.27 26.12
CA LEU A 802 31.91 11.48 27.55
C LEU A 802 33.07 12.29 28.12
N ASP A 803 32.78 13.16 29.09
CA ASP A 803 33.74 13.88 29.85
C ASP A 803 34.43 12.98 30.93
N GLU A 804 35.32 13.54 31.71
CA GLU A 804 36.04 12.82 32.78
C GLU A 804 35.11 12.32 33.92
N LYS A 805 33.92 12.86 34.04
CA LYS A 805 32.89 12.44 34.99
C LYS A 805 31.85 11.50 34.39
N GLY A 806 31.95 11.25 33.10
CA GLY A 806 31.01 10.42 32.39
C GLY A 806 29.74 11.13 31.93
N HIS A 807 29.76 12.47 31.84
CA HIS A 807 28.62 13.20 31.26
C HIS A 807 28.74 13.24 29.73
N ASP A 808 27.59 13.24 29.04
CA ASP A 808 27.56 13.42 27.60
C ASP A 808 28.06 14.81 27.19
N THR A 809 28.94 14.85 26.18
CA THR A 809 29.46 16.07 25.58
C THR A 809 28.96 16.23 24.13
N TYR A 810 28.80 17.48 23.74
CA TYR A 810 28.31 17.85 22.42
C TYR A 810 29.17 18.94 21.81
N THR A 811 29.12 19.07 20.48
CA THR A 811 29.80 20.15 19.75
C THR A 811 29.13 21.48 20.07
N ASP A 812 29.89 22.44 20.55
CA ASP A 812 29.50 23.86 20.66
C ASP A 812 29.69 24.48 19.25
N VAL A 813 28.58 24.73 18.58
CA VAL A 813 28.55 25.16 17.16
C VAL A 813 28.75 26.66 17.04
N ASP A 814 28.18 27.44 17.97
CA ASP A 814 28.24 28.90 17.95
C ASP A 814 29.41 29.48 18.79
N GLY A 815 30.13 28.63 19.55
CA GLY A 815 31.30 29.00 20.32
C GLY A 815 31.01 29.79 21.60
N ASN A 816 29.77 29.71 22.10
CA ASN A 816 29.35 30.45 23.29
C ASN A 816 29.69 29.76 24.63
N GLN A 817 30.27 28.57 24.58
CA GLN A 817 30.66 27.70 25.71
C GLN A 817 29.46 27.12 26.50
N MET A 818 28.28 27.13 25.94
CA MET A 818 27.07 26.51 26.48
C MET A 818 26.44 25.62 25.40
N ILE A 819 25.88 24.53 25.83
CA ILE A 819 25.13 23.67 24.89
C ILE A 819 23.66 24.03 24.94
N ASP A 820 23.19 24.76 23.93
CA ASP A 820 21.83 25.28 23.85
C ASP A 820 21.20 25.10 22.45
N GLY A 821 20.10 25.77 22.17
CA GLY A 821 19.40 25.68 20.88
C GLY A 821 20.22 26.16 19.69
N GLY A 822 21.28 26.97 19.90
CA GLY A 822 22.21 27.45 18.88
C GLY A 822 23.14 26.36 18.33
N ASP A 823 23.38 25.30 19.11
CA ASP A 823 24.27 24.20 18.75
C ASP A 823 23.63 23.09 17.92
N ARG A 824 22.35 23.25 17.63
CA ARG A 824 21.65 22.27 16.82
C ARG A 824 22.01 22.43 15.34
N LYS A 825 22.20 21.30 14.68
CA LYS A 825 22.52 21.22 13.25
C LYS A 825 21.83 20.05 12.56
N VAL A 826 21.93 19.98 11.25
CA VAL A 826 21.50 18.80 10.48
C VAL A 826 22.37 17.62 10.85
N ILE A 827 21.77 16.56 11.41
CA ILE A 827 22.47 15.36 11.86
C ILE A 827 22.18 14.12 11.02
N GLY A 828 21.21 14.19 10.10
CA GLY A 828 20.85 13.10 9.21
C GLY A 828 19.46 13.26 8.61
N LYS A 829 19.00 12.22 7.92
CA LYS A 829 17.68 12.20 7.29
C LYS A 829 17.01 10.83 7.41
N ALA A 830 15.70 10.80 7.45
CA ALA A 830 14.89 9.58 7.58
C ALA A 830 14.73 8.81 6.27
N ASN A 831 14.70 9.51 5.13
CA ASN A 831 14.43 8.91 3.83
C ASN A 831 15.68 8.26 3.25
N PRO A 832 15.58 7.04 2.66
CA PRO A 832 16.69 6.37 2.01
C PRO A 832 17.13 7.08 0.73
N ASP A 833 18.41 6.98 0.40
CA ASP A 833 18.96 7.37 -0.90
C ASP A 833 18.76 6.29 -1.96
N PHE A 834 18.84 5.02 -1.55
CA PHE A 834 18.78 3.89 -2.45
C PHE A 834 17.85 2.81 -1.89
N THR A 835 16.95 2.32 -2.72
CA THR A 835 16.10 1.16 -2.42
C THR A 835 16.32 0.06 -3.45
N LEU A 836 16.22 -1.19 -3.00
CA LEU A 836 16.49 -2.38 -3.81
C LEU A 836 15.40 -3.41 -3.60
N GLY A 837 14.94 -4.03 -4.69
CA GLY A 837 14.14 -5.24 -4.66
C GLY A 837 14.73 -6.28 -5.60
N TRP A 838 14.97 -7.49 -5.13
CA TRP A 838 15.55 -8.57 -5.93
C TRP A 838 14.71 -9.83 -5.80
N ASN A 839 14.03 -10.19 -6.89
CA ASN A 839 13.18 -11.36 -6.97
C ASN A 839 13.80 -12.45 -7.83
N ASN A 840 13.86 -13.67 -7.32
CA ASN A 840 14.30 -14.86 -8.05
C ASN A 840 13.18 -15.88 -8.05
N SER A 841 12.72 -16.26 -9.23
CA SER A 841 11.71 -17.28 -9.47
C SER A 841 12.32 -18.47 -10.18
N LEU A 842 12.28 -19.63 -9.55
CA LEU A 842 12.81 -20.89 -10.07
C LEU A 842 11.67 -21.89 -10.16
N SER A 843 11.46 -22.45 -11.34
CA SER A 843 10.47 -23.52 -11.56
C SER A 843 11.17 -24.77 -12.06
N TYR A 844 10.90 -25.90 -11.43
CA TYR A 844 11.40 -27.21 -11.85
C TYR A 844 10.25 -28.22 -11.89
N LYS A 845 9.79 -28.56 -13.07
CA LYS A 845 8.57 -29.38 -13.26
C LYS A 845 7.39 -28.76 -12.49
N ASN A 846 6.92 -29.44 -11.46
CA ASN A 846 5.78 -29.03 -10.63
C ASN A 846 6.20 -28.24 -9.37
N TRP A 847 7.49 -27.99 -9.17
CA TRP A 847 8.04 -27.21 -8.07
C TRP A 847 8.27 -25.78 -8.47
N ASP A 848 7.87 -24.84 -7.64
CA ASP A 848 8.18 -23.42 -7.78
C ASP A 848 8.84 -22.92 -6.48
N LEU A 849 10.00 -22.28 -6.63
CA LEU A 849 10.70 -21.59 -5.55
C LEU A 849 10.78 -20.12 -5.89
N ASN A 850 10.34 -19.27 -4.97
CA ASN A 850 10.47 -17.82 -5.09
C ASN A 850 11.28 -17.28 -3.90
N LEU A 851 12.25 -16.43 -4.19
CA LEU A 851 13.11 -15.74 -3.22
C LEU A 851 13.00 -14.25 -3.49
N PHE A 852 12.56 -13.49 -2.50
CA PHE A 852 12.43 -12.04 -2.63
C PHE A 852 13.21 -11.31 -1.54
N PHE A 853 14.18 -10.50 -1.97
CA PHE A 853 14.97 -9.64 -1.11
C PHE A 853 14.52 -8.19 -1.27
N ASN A 854 14.49 -7.48 -0.15
CA ASN A 854 14.21 -6.05 -0.07
C ASN A 854 15.31 -5.34 0.71
N GLY A 855 15.76 -4.18 0.22
CA GLY A 855 16.82 -3.40 0.85
C GLY A 855 16.56 -1.90 0.78
N SER A 856 17.03 -1.19 1.81
CA SER A 856 16.95 0.26 1.93
C SER A 856 18.25 0.78 2.53
N PHE A 857 18.85 1.81 1.93
CA PHE A 857 20.16 2.31 2.27
C PHE A 857 20.20 3.85 2.29
N GLY A 858 20.99 4.42 3.21
CA GLY A 858 21.16 5.85 3.40
C GLY A 858 20.13 6.49 4.34
N ALA A 859 19.24 5.68 4.95
CA ALA A 859 18.27 6.15 5.94
C ALA A 859 18.88 6.15 7.35
N LYS A 860 18.41 7.09 8.17
CA LYS A 860 18.67 7.13 9.61
C LYS A 860 17.37 6.97 10.39
N ARG A 861 17.49 6.41 11.62
CA ARG A 861 16.37 6.31 12.57
C ARG A 861 16.79 6.91 13.91
N LEU A 862 15.95 7.77 14.47
CA LEU A 862 16.13 8.30 15.81
C LEU A 862 15.52 7.30 16.82
N ASN A 863 16.39 6.55 17.50
CA ASN A 863 15.99 5.48 18.41
C ASN A 863 15.75 6.06 19.82
N LEU A 864 14.57 6.61 20.03
CA LEU A 864 14.18 7.17 21.31
C LEU A 864 13.81 6.11 22.35
N VAL A 865 13.57 4.87 21.93
CA VAL A 865 13.41 3.73 22.86
C VAL A 865 14.71 3.50 23.61
N ARG A 866 15.84 3.41 22.92
CA ARG A 866 17.14 3.25 23.57
C ARG A 866 17.54 4.45 24.41
N TYR A 867 17.21 5.67 23.97
CA TYR A 867 17.38 6.88 24.78
C TYR A 867 16.67 6.74 26.14
N THR A 868 15.38 6.41 26.13
CA THR A 868 14.60 6.31 27.37
C THR A 868 15.04 5.18 28.28
N MET A 869 15.39 4.02 27.70
CA MET A 869 15.87 2.84 28.44
C MET A 869 17.27 3.04 29.05
N ALA A 870 18.09 3.93 28.48
CA ALA A 870 19.44 4.22 28.96
C ALA A 870 19.48 5.39 29.96
N SER A 871 18.36 6.07 30.19
CA SER A 871 18.30 7.27 31.03
C SER A 871 17.99 6.93 32.49
N ALA A 872 18.58 7.70 33.42
CA ALA A 872 18.24 7.70 34.84
C ALA A 872 17.97 9.15 35.27
N GLU A 873 16.73 9.57 35.21
CA GLU A 873 16.30 10.96 35.51
C GLU A 873 15.45 11.02 36.76
N GLY A 874 16.06 11.40 37.89
CA GLY A 874 15.36 11.61 39.15
C GLY A 874 14.48 10.43 39.55
N ASN A 875 13.23 10.70 39.89
CA ASN A 875 12.20 9.65 40.19
C ASN A 875 11.32 9.31 38.98
N SER A 876 11.54 9.93 37.83
CA SER A 876 10.67 9.74 36.66
C SER A 876 11.13 8.61 35.74
N ARG A 877 12.42 8.32 35.70
CA ARG A 877 12.99 7.25 34.84
C ARG A 877 14.14 6.55 35.54
N PHE A 878 14.25 5.26 35.29
CA PHE A 878 15.40 4.46 35.70
C PHE A 878 15.84 3.53 34.59
N VAL A 879 17.14 3.26 34.53
CA VAL A 879 17.74 2.47 33.47
C VAL A 879 17.15 1.05 33.39
N THR A 880 16.77 0.64 32.18
CA THR A 880 16.31 -0.73 31.87
C THR A 880 17.19 -1.41 30.82
N LEU A 881 17.93 -0.64 29.99
CA LEU A 881 18.83 -1.16 28.98
C LEU A 881 20.05 -1.83 29.64
N ALA A 882 20.26 -3.13 29.38
CA ALA A 882 21.35 -3.89 29.98
C ALA A 882 22.75 -3.30 29.70
N ASP A 883 23.03 -2.95 28.45
CA ASP A 883 24.30 -2.34 28.07
C ASP A 883 24.56 -0.98 28.76
N ALA A 884 23.53 -0.19 29.07
CA ALA A 884 23.71 1.11 29.70
C ALA A 884 24.19 0.98 31.16
N TYR A 885 23.78 -0.06 31.86
CA TYR A 885 24.26 -0.36 33.21
C TYR A 885 25.56 -1.16 33.18
N LEU A 886 25.56 -2.32 32.46
CA LEU A 886 26.68 -3.27 32.50
C LEU A 886 27.96 -2.76 31.80
N LYS A 887 27.81 -1.86 30.82
CA LYS A 887 28.88 -1.28 29.99
C LYS A 887 28.86 0.26 30.02
N GLY A 888 28.20 0.85 31.02
CA GLY A 888 28.18 2.30 31.24
C GLY A 888 29.49 2.81 31.87
N PHE A 889 29.63 4.13 31.98
CA PHE A 889 30.83 4.79 32.49
C PHE A 889 31.19 4.31 33.89
N ASP A 890 30.22 4.09 34.77
CA ASP A 890 30.44 3.64 36.15
C ASP A 890 31.10 2.25 36.24
N LYS A 891 31.05 1.46 35.15
CA LYS A 891 31.63 0.12 35.08
C LYS A 891 32.94 0.02 34.29
N ILE A 892 33.04 0.74 33.16
CA ILE A 892 34.16 0.61 32.23
C ILE A 892 34.90 1.93 31.96
N GLY A 893 34.52 3.02 32.67
CA GLY A 893 35.19 4.33 32.59
C GLY A 893 35.11 4.97 31.20
N SER A 894 36.19 5.66 30.79
CA SER A 894 36.22 6.42 29.53
C SER A 894 36.03 5.62 28.24
N SER A 895 36.05 4.30 28.28
CA SER A 895 35.75 3.44 27.13
C SER A 895 34.26 3.23 26.90
N ALA A 896 33.39 3.73 27.81
CA ALA A 896 31.94 3.60 27.72
C ALA A 896 31.35 4.52 26.63
N THR A 897 30.22 4.08 26.09
CA THR A 897 29.37 4.93 25.24
C THR A 897 28.14 5.45 25.99
N TYR A 898 27.82 4.87 27.14
CA TYR A 898 26.72 5.30 28.00
C TYR A 898 27.27 6.11 29.18
N PRO A 899 26.57 7.19 29.58
CA PRO A 899 27.04 8.08 30.60
C PRO A 899 27.03 7.45 32.00
N SER A 900 27.62 8.14 32.96
CA SER A 900 27.52 7.76 34.38
C SER A 900 26.04 7.83 34.82
N LEU A 901 25.59 6.82 35.52
CA LEU A 901 24.26 6.76 36.13
C LEU A 901 24.30 7.32 37.58
N THR A 902 25.50 7.33 38.22
CA THR A 902 25.69 7.71 39.61
C THR A 902 25.94 9.21 39.79
N GLU A 903 26.63 9.88 38.84
CA GLU A 903 26.95 11.30 38.93
C GLU A 903 25.72 12.20 38.76
N GLY A 904 24.60 11.71 38.27
CA GLY A 904 23.33 12.41 38.14
C GLY A 904 23.39 13.63 37.22
N GLY A 905 22.27 14.09 36.72
CA GLY A 905 22.21 15.33 35.94
C GLY A 905 22.87 15.22 34.57
N ASN A 906 22.73 14.12 33.92
CA ASN A 906 23.19 13.92 32.57
C ASN A 906 22.60 14.95 31.62
N ASN A 907 23.43 15.68 30.89
CA ASN A 907 23.04 16.58 29.81
C ASN A 907 22.60 15.78 28.57
N LEU A 908 21.81 14.75 28.78
CA LEU A 908 21.31 13.91 27.72
C LEU A 908 20.43 14.72 26.76
N GLN A 909 20.87 14.87 25.54
CA GLN A 909 20.06 15.47 24.48
C GLN A 909 19.36 14.36 23.68
N PRO A 910 18.03 14.28 23.73
CA PRO A 910 17.28 13.19 23.09
C PRO A 910 17.41 13.19 21.58
N VAL A 911 17.61 14.35 20.97
CA VAL A 911 17.80 14.50 19.53
C VAL A 911 19.28 14.76 19.25
N SER A 912 20.07 13.71 19.19
CA SER A 912 21.51 13.80 18.94
C SER A 912 22.01 12.63 18.09
N THR A 913 23.23 12.78 17.58
CA THR A 913 23.88 11.70 16.80
C THR A 913 24.11 10.43 17.62
N LYS A 914 24.09 10.49 18.94
CA LYS A 914 24.18 9.34 19.85
C LYS A 914 23.04 8.35 19.64
N TRP A 915 21.84 8.87 19.46
CA TRP A 915 20.59 8.11 19.33
C TRP A 915 20.12 7.98 17.88
N LEU A 916 20.81 8.68 16.95
CA LEU A 916 20.51 8.63 15.53
C LEU A 916 21.31 7.50 14.87
N GLU A 917 20.67 6.36 14.65
CA GLU A 917 21.30 5.15 14.16
C GLU A 917 21.16 4.98 12.64
N ASN A 918 22.11 4.25 12.05
CA ASN A 918 22.00 3.82 10.66
C ASN A 918 20.90 2.77 10.52
N ALA A 919 19.95 3.01 9.63
CA ALA A 919 18.81 2.13 9.38
C ALA A 919 18.92 1.35 8.06
N ASP A 920 20.12 1.26 7.51
CA ASP A 920 20.39 0.42 6.34
C ASP A 920 20.06 -1.03 6.62
N PHE A 921 19.40 -1.67 5.66
CA PHE A 921 19.11 -3.10 5.77
C PHE A 921 19.02 -3.81 4.42
N LEU A 922 19.27 -5.10 4.46
CA LEU A 922 18.92 -6.08 3.43
C LEU A 922 18.13 -7.21 4.11
N ARG A 923 16.90 -7.46 3.66
CA ARG A 923 16.00 -8.44 4.24
C ARG A 923 15.64 -9.50 3.21
N LEU A 924 15.69 -10.78 3.60
CA LEU A 924 14.97 -11.83 2.88
C LEU A 924 13.49 -11.74 3.30
N GLU A 925 12.75 -10.94 2.53
CA GLU A 925 11.37 -10.56 2.80
C GLU A 925 10.40 -11.73 2.63
N ASN A 926 10.64 -12.54 1.58
CA ASN A 926 9.84 -13.73 1.32
C ASN A 926 10.66 -14.84 0.71
N ILE A 927 10.43 -16.05 1.20
CA ILE A 927 10.79 -17.30 0.55
C ILE A 927 9.55 -18.17 0.47
N SER A 928 9.21 -18.67 -0.71
CA SER A 928 8.09 -19.58 -0.89
C SER A 928 8.48 -20.77 -1.75
N LEU A 929 8.08 -21.95 -1.31
CA LEU A 929 8.24 -23.21 -2.02
C LEU A 929 6.85 -23.81 -2.26
N SER A 930 6.51 -24.06 -3.52
CA SER A 930 5.22 -24.61 -3.90
C SER A 930 5.37 -25.88 -4.72
N TYR A 931 4.41 -26.80 -4.57
CA TYR A 931 4.29 -27.98 -5.40
C TYR A 931 2.87 -28.10 -5.94
N THR A 932 2.73 -28.29 -7.26
CA THR A 932 1.43 -28.46 -7.92
C THR A 932 1.21 -29.94 -8.30
N PHE A 933 0.15 -30.53 -7.76
CA PHE A 933 -0.37 -31.84 -8.20
C PHE A 933 -1.40 -31.58 -9.29
N PRO A 934 -1.13 -31.93 -10.54
CA PRO A 934 -2.06 -31.75 -11.64
C PRO A 934 -3.36 -32.53 -11.42
N LYS A 935 -4.47 -32.05 -11.97
CA LYS A 935 -5.79 -32.73 -11.96
C LYS A 935 -5.70 -34.18 -12.44
N LYS A 936 -4.83 -34.46 -13.40
CA LYS A 936 -4.55 -35.84 -13.86
C LYS A 936 -4.05 -36.77 -12.75
N THR A 937 -3.34 -36.23 -11.76
CA THR A 937 -2.79 -37.00 -10.63
C THR A 937 -3.78 -37.10 -9.48
N THR A 938 -4.50 -36.04 -9.19
CA THR A 938 -5.47 -35.99 -8.08
C THR A 938 -6.82 -36.59 -8.42
N GLY A 939 -7.18 -36.60 -9.72
CA GLY A 939 -8.46 -37.09 -10.23
C GLY A 939 -9.62 -36.09 -10.17
N PHE A 940 -9.50 -34.95 -9.45
CA PHE A 940 -10.63 -34.04 -9.26
C PHE A 940 -10.29 -32.54 -9.44
N ALA A 941 -9.08 -32.09 -9.07
CA ALA A 941 -8.68 -30.68 -9.14
C ALA A 941 -7.16 -30.55 -9.29
N ASP A 942 -6.69 -29.42 -9.76
CA ASP A 942 -5.30 -29.03 -9.58
C ASP A 942 -5.10 -28.61 -8.12
N LEU A 943 -4.20 -29.28 -7.42
CA LEU A 943 -3.92 -29.06 -6.01
C LEU A 943 -2.53 -28.46 -5.87
N ARG A 944 -2.44 -27.21 -5.35
CA ARG A 944 -1.17 -26.55 -5.07
C ARG A 944 -0.97 -26.38 -3.57
N LEU A 945 0.14 -26.92 -3.09
CA LEU A 945 0.61 -26.73 -1.72
C LEU A 945 1.74 -25.72 -1.72
N THR A 946 1.69 -24.77 -0.81
CA THR A 946 2.71 -23.71 -0.67
C THR A 946 3.17 -23.63 0.77
N PHE A 947 4.48 -23.65 0.98
CA PHE A 947 5.10 -23.27 2.24
C PHE A 947 5.88 -21.98 2.03
N SER A 948 5.68 -20.99 2.87
CA SER A 948 6.39 -19.72 2.78
C SER A 948 6.84 -19.21 4.14
N CYS A 949 7.90 -18.42 4.12
CA CYS A 949 8.37 -17.67 5.28
C CYS A 949 8.57 -16.21 4.90
N GLN A 950 7.97 -15.30 5.67
CA GLN A 950 8.18 -13.86 5.57
C GLN A 950 9.19 -13.40 6.63
N ASN A 951 10.02 -12.41 6.27
CA ASN A 951 11.01 -11.79 7.15
C ASN A 951 11.97 -12.80 7.78
N LEU A 952 12.47 -13.76 6.98
CA LEU A 952 13.30 -14.87 7.51
C LEU A 952 14.54 -14.35 8.22
N PHE A 953 15.22 -13.35 7.66
CA PHE A 953 16.30 -12.63 8.32
C PHE A 953 16.46 -11.21 7.76
N THR A 954 17.02 -10.34 8.59
CA THR A 954 17.37 -8.96 8.23
C THR A 954 18.82 -8.68 8.63
N ILE A 955 19.61 -8.28 7.65
CA ILE A 955 21.00 -7.84 7.86
C ILE A 955 20.94 -6.32 8.06
N THR A 956 21.30 -5.83 9.26
CA THR A 956 21.24 -4.40 9.61
C THR A 956 22.16 -4.09 10.79
N GLY A 957 22.64 -2.88 10.84
CA GLY A 957 23.34 -2.32 12.01
C GLY A 957 22.40 -1.62 13.01
N TYR A 958 21.10 -1.51 12.69
CA TYR A 958 20.12 -0.86 13.57
C TYR A 958 19.91 -1.68 14.85
N LYS A 959 19.95 -1.02 16.01
CA LYS A 959 19.86 -1.68 17.31
C LYS A 959 18.42 -1.89 17.81
N GLY A 960 17.43 -1.17 17.23
CA GLY A 960 16.01 -1.37 17.51
C GLY A 960 15.45 -2.68 16.93
N MET A 961 14.16 -2.92 17.14
CA MET A 961 13.50 -4.17 16.71
C MET A 961 13.45 -4.30 15.20
N ASP A 962 13.13 -3.23 14.46
CA ASP A 962 13.03 -3.23 13.00
C ASP A 962 13.59 -1.93 12.39
N PRO A 963 14.57 -1.99 11.46
CA PRO A 963 15.11 -0.80 10.80
C PRO A 963 14.10 -0.08 9.89
N ALA A 964 13.04 -0.77 9.43
CA ALA A 964 11.94 -0.19 8.66
C ALA A 964 10.80 0.34 9.54
N GLY A 965 10.78 0.00 10.84
CA GLY A 965 9.75 0.40 11.78
C GLY A 965 9.78 1.90 12.09
N THR A 966 8.59 2.50 12.21
CA THR A 966 8.42 3.89 12.65
C THR A 966 7.14 4.02 13.46
N THR A 967 7.19 4.79 14.55
CA THR A 967 6.00 5.06 15.39
C THR A 967 5.10 6.14 14.81
N PHE A 968 5.62 7.00 13.93
CA PHE A 968 4.87 8.07 13.26
C PHE A 968 4.32 7.66 11.89
N SER A 969 4.20 6.35 11.63
CA SER A 969 3.68 5.81 10.37
C SER A 969 2.22 6.21 10.06
N ASN A 970 1.45 6.59 11.07
CA ASN A 970 0.06 7.01 10.89
C ASN A 970 -0.08 8.45 10.35
N SER A 971 0.98 9.24 10.34
CA SER A 971 0.96 10.57 9.72
C SER A 971 1.06 10.46 8.20
N SER A 972 0.15 11.07 7.48
CA SER A 972 0.22 11.19 6.01
C SER A 972 1.35 12.12 5.53
N VAL A 973 1.96 12.87 6.47
CA VAL A 973 3.05 13.82 6.23
C VAL A 973 4.37 13.17 6.58
N ASP A 974 5.41 13.39 5.79
CA ASP A 974 6.71 12.73 5.95
C ASP A 974 7.71 13.51 6.82
N VAL A 975 7.25 14.58 7.48
CA VAL A 975 8.10 15.47 8.28
C VAL A 975 8.73 14.73 9.46
N ASP A 976 7.96 13.89 10.14
CA ASP A 976 8.38 13.15 11.34
C ASP A 976 8.74 11.67 11.03
N ALA A 977 9.08 11.37 9.78
CA ALA A 977 9.54 10.04 9.41
C ALA A 977 10.79 9.64 10.20
N GLY A 978 10.96 8.36 10.43
CA GLY A 978 12.21 7.81 11.00
C GLY A 978 12.40 7.96 12.52
N ILE A 979 11.34 8.31 13.26
CA ILE A 979 11.38 8.35 14.73
C ILE A 979 10.83 7.02 15.27
N ASP A 980 11.63 6.33 16.09
CA ASP A 980 11.24 5.08 16.75
C ASP A 980 11.02 5.31 18.25
N MET A 981 9.77 5.16 18.69
CA MET A 981 9.33 5.19 20.09
C MET A 981 8.51 3.94 20.46
N GLY A 982 9.01 2.76 20.09
CA GLY A 982 8.33 1.50 20.27
C GLY A 982 7.49 1.10 19.06
N ALA A 983 8.07 1.19 17.86
CA ALA A 983 7.43 0.71 16.65
C ALA A 983 7.03 -0.76 16.78
N TYR A 984 5.87 -1.12 16.24
CA TYR A 984 5.41 -2.51 16.25
C TYR A 984 6.40 -3.39 15.49
N PRO A 985 6.89 -4.49 16.06
CA PRO A 985 7.91 -5.31 15.41
C PRO A 985 7.35 -6.06 14.21
N SER A 986 8.07 -6.05 13.10
CA SER A 986 7.72 -6.90 11.95
C SER A 986 7.97 -8.37 12.32
N PRO A 987 6.93 -9.23 12.30
CA PRO A 987 7.10 -10.62 12.72
C PRO A 987 7.79 -11.46 11.64
N ARG A 988 8.44 -12.52 12.05
CA ARG A 988 8.75 -13.67 11.19
C ARG A 988 7.52 -14.55 11.10
N THR A 989 7.01 -14.79 9.90
CA THR A 989 5.77 -15.55 9.69
C THR A 989 6.02 -16.74 8.80
N PHE A 990 5.68 -17.93 9.29
CA PHE A 990 5.66 -19.18 8.52
C PHE A 990 4.22 -19.47 8.11
N THR A 991 3.98 -19.63 6.80
CA THR A 991 2.64 -19.87 6.27
C THR A 991 2.59 -21.15 5.47
N PHE A 992 1.55 -21.92 5.70
CA PHE A 992 1.16 -23.07 4.89
C PHE A 992 -0.12 -22.74 4.11
N GLY A 993 -0.07 -22.92 2.80
CA GLY A 993 -1.17 -22.61 1.87
C GLY A 993 -1.59 -23.82 1.05
N LEU A 994 -2.88 -23.90 0.79
CA LEU A 994 -3.56 -24.87 -0.05
C LEU A 994 -4.42 -24.13 -1.07
N ARG A 995 -4.20 -24.42 -2.35
CA ARG A 995 -5.08 -23.94 -3.44
C ARG A 995 -5.61 -25.12 -4.23
N MET A 996 -6.90 -25.11 -4.51
CA MET A 996 -7.59 -26.09 -5.35
C MET A 996 -8.32 -25.37 -6.48
N ASN A 997 -8.06 -25.83 -7.72
CA ASN A 997 -8.78 -25.38 -8.92
C ASN A 997 -9.51 -26.58 -9.52
N PHE A 998 -10.85 -26.49 -9.61
CA PHE A 998 -11.72 -27.56 -10.08
C PHE A 998 -12.12 -27.41 -11.52
#